data_77aa585d6f5d5bc01f2f6c3576e15d3f
#
_entry.id   77aa585d6f5d5bc01f2f6c3576e15d3f
#
_cell.length_a   1.000
_cell.length_b   1.000
_cell.length_c   1.000
_cell.angle_alpha   90.00
_cell.angle_beta   90.00
_cell.angle_gamma   90.00
#
_symmetry.space_group_name_H-M   'P 1'
#
loop_
_entity.id
_entity.type
_entity.pdbx_description
1 polymer ?
#
loop_
_entity_poly.entity_id
_entity_poly.type
_entity_poly.pdbx_seq_one_letter_code
_entity_poly.pdbx_strand_id
1 'polypeptide(L)'
;MPITAYDRPIRVFVHLAHGFGASQWEAKWKRGEIIGINDRQPYGYFWAREDGCLIEYSQDKEERFVGKLMRLGARALFGFDFVHAWRNRRGIGRAEIVWTHTESQYLAVLLLFQARRRARRPKLIAQSVWLFDRWNRLSWLRRWFYVRLMRQADVLTVHSPENLERARELLPMCRSEIVPFGIRTEPTRSRPARKPHDPIRVLSLGNDRHRDWVTLVNAIKGWDRCVLRLVSRQIPRVLIRGAGNVEVVCPKTNDELMALYEWADVVALAIKPNLHASGITVVEEATVCGVPVICTDTGGLRAYFSDDQVKYVPPCQPEALRRQIASFAQDDDAGAAMVKQARERMVAAGLSSRDFARRHAKLSWELLDTPALRRATPSIIGPQNSTALSPHGSLRSARGAAFALSLLAGIAALVEIGPVPNQARAEGAAIDLCAFVPTFSEDFDTLSVSAWGENGSRWIAHTPWHGDFGDAAFADPRPGFPFRVRGSILEIEARKDADGKWQSGLLASAAPSTVGFSQRYGYFETRAQLPPGPGTWPAFWLGTNQAEGSKEPGVEIDVLEYYGQFPNAYHSVVHVWEKVDPTKSRAQDHITDVSPGSLTSAFHTYGVDVEPDWITFYLDRHETWRVATPLELQEPLLVLVNLALGSGWPIDQTPNPSIMKVDYVHAYRPRAKDEPRSCTSAGEGTSVPATRRRGVR
;
A
#
# COMPACT_ATOMS: atom_id res chain seq x y z
N MET A 1 8.22 -39.66 -15.85
CA MET A 1 9.04 -40.70 -15.19
C MET A 1 8.58 -40.75 -13.73
N PRO A 2 8.23 -41.92 -13.17
CA PRO A 2 7.93 -42.03 -11.77
C PRO A 2 9.22 -41.80 -10.94
N ILE A 3 9.15 -40.90 -9.96
CA ILE A 3 10.28 -40.57 -9.05
C ILE A 3 10.42 -41.72 -8.04
N THR A 4 11.14 -42.76 -8.41
CA THR A 4 11.41 -43.96 -7.57
C THR A 4 12.90 -44.12 -7.29
N ALA A 5 13.57 -43.07 -6.78
CA ALA A 5 15.00 -43.19 -6.49
C ALA A 5 15.50 -42.38 -5.29
N TYR A 6 14.67 -42.12 -4.29
CA TYR A 6 15.17 -41.41 -3.10
C TYR A 6 15.05 -42.35 -1.88
N ASP A 7 16.17 -42.68 -1.26
CA ASP A 7 16.24 -43.58 -0.13
C ASP A 7 15.48 -43.14 1.13
N ARG A 8 15.10 -41.87 1.21
CA ARG A 8 14.32 -41.33 2.34
C ARG A 8 13.52 -40.06 1.95
N PRO A 9 12.34 -39.83 2.57
CA PRO A 9 11.55 -38.63 2.30
C PRO A 9 12.20 -37.35 2.88
N ILE A 10 12.03 -36.21 2.19
CA ILE A 10 12.45 -34.87 2.65
C ILE A 10 11.52 -34.38 3.76
N ARG A 11 12.08 -33.89 4.86
CA ARG A 11 11.29 -33.21 5.91
C ARG A 11 11.07 -31.77 5.55
N VAL A 12 9.81 -31.44 5.25
CA VAL A 12 9.35 -30.11 4.86
C VAL A 12 8.54 -29.49 5.99
N PHE A 13 8.85 -28.24 6.34
CA PHE A 13 8.03 -27.45 7.24
C PHE A 13 7.36 -26.30 6.49
N VAL A 14 6.03 -26.34 6.40
CA VAL A 14 5.23 -25.25 5.76
C VAL A 14 4.91 -24.21 6.82
N HIS A 15 5.53 -23.04 6.73
CA HIS A 15 5.27 -21.92 7.64
C HIS A 15 4.21 -20.99 7.05
N LEU A 16 3.04 -20.96 7.67
CA LEU A 16 1.88 -20.16 7.26
C LEU A 16 1.67 -18.97 8.20
N ALA A 17 0.78 -18.05 7.82
CA ALA A 17 0.39 -16.93 8.66
C ALA A 17 -0.34 -17.41 9.92
N HIS A 18 -0.24 -16.62 11.00
CA HIS A 18 -1.03 -16.86 12.21
C HIS A 18 -2.54 -16.83 11.88
N GLY A 19 -3.28 -17.80 12.37
CA GLY A 19 -4.70 -18.04 12.05
C GLY A 19 -4.94 -19.02 10.90
N PHE A 20 -3.86 -19.47 10.22
CA PHE A 20 -3.87 -20.45 9.13
C PHE A 20 -3.13 -21.75 9.48
N GLY A 21 -2.88 -22.00 10.75
CA GLY A 21 -2.29 -23.25 11.22
C GLY A 21 -3.14 -24.46 10.83
N ALA A 22 -2.49 -25.61 10.52
CA ALA A 22 -3.17 -26.76 9.93
C ALA A 22 -4.38 -27.25 10.75
N SER A 23 -4.25 -27.30 12.09
CA SER A 23 -5.35 -27.74 12.95
C SER A 23 -6.56 -26.82 12.93
N GLN A 24 -6.33 -25.49 12.93
CA GLN A 24 -7.41 -24.51 12.84
C GLN A 24 -8.04 -24.48 11.45
N TRP A 25 -7.23 -24.59 10.40
CA TRP A 25 -7.71 -24.69 9.03
C TRP A 25 -8.62 -25.90 8.86
N GLU A 26 -8.19 -27.10 9.25
CA GLU A 26 -8.98 -28.32 9.13
C GLU A 26 -10.30 -28.24 9.91
N ALA A 27 -10.27 -27.68 11.13
CA ALA A 27 -11.48 -27.47 11.91
C ALA A 27 -12.48 -26.54 11.20
N LYS A 28 -12.00 -25.44 10.62
CA LYS A 28 -12.83 -24.50 9.83
C LYS A 28 -13.33 -25.14 8.53
N TRP A 29 -12.45 -25.90 7.85
CA TRP A 29 -12.82 -26.60 6.62
C TRP A 29 -13.97 -27.60 6.84
N LYS A 30 -13.90 -28.39 7.93
CA LYS A 30 -14.98 -29.34 8.31
C LYS A 30 -16.31 -28.65 8.60
N ARG A 31 -16.30 -27.39 9.06
CA ARG A 31 -17.52 -26.59 9.28
C ARG A 31 -17.95 -25.78 8.05
N GLY A 32 -17.26 -25.90 6.91
CA GLY A 32 -17.55 -25.15 5.70
C GLY A 32 -17.20 -23.64 5.79
N GLU A 33 -16.42 -23.24 6.79
CA GLU A 33 -16.05 -21.84 7.03
C GLU A 33 -14.83 -21.36 6.20
N ILE A 34 -14.14 -22.27 5.51
CA ILE A 34 -13.08 -21.92 4.54
C ILE A 34 -13.78 -21.66 3.21
N ILE A 35 -13.99 -20.39 2.93
CA ILE A 35 -14.69 -19.93 1.72
C ILE A 35 -13.77 -20.09 0.49
N GLY A 36 -14.28 -20.71 -0.57
CA GLY A 36 -13.56 -21.01 -1.81
C GLY A 36 -13.39 -22.51 -2.05
N ILE A 37 -12.85 -22.87 -3.22
CA ILE A 37 -12.53 -24.26 -3.57
C ILE A 37 -11.17 -24.63 -2.99
N ASN A 38 -11.18 -25.08 -1.75
CA ASN A 38 -10.01 -25.35 -0.96
C ASN A 38 -9.85 -26.83 -0.60
N ASP A 39 -8.60 -27.25 -0.43
CA ASP A 39 -8.26 -28.55 0.14
C ASP A 39 -8.54 -28.60 1.66
N ARG A 40 -8.70 -29.82 2.18
CA ARG A 40 -8.83 -30.06 3.61
C ARG A 40 -7.66 -29.55 4.44
N GLN A 41 -6.46 -29.50 3.85
CA GLN A 41 -5.27 -28.90 4.45
C GLN A 41 -4.84 -27.63 3.70
N PRO A 42 -4.17 -26.68 4.36
CA PRO A 42 -3.89 -25.37 3.79
C PRO A 42 -3.18 -25.43 2.43
N TYR A 43 -3.80 -24.80 1.42
CA TYR A 43 -3.27 -24.56 0.08
C TYR A 43 -2.80 -25.83 -0.65
N GLY A 44 -3.26 -27.01 -0.27
CA GLY A 44 -2.94 -28.27 -0.95
C GLY A 44 -1.48 -28.75 -0.81
N TYR A 45 -0.63 -28.10 -0.02
CA TYR A 45 0.79 -28.52 0.13
C TYR A 45 0.97 -29.97 0.56
N PHE A 46 -0.01 -30.59 1.20
CA PHE A 46 0.04 -31.99 1.64
C PHE A 46 0.16 -32.98 0.47
N TRP A 47 -0.26 -32.60 -0.75
CA TRP A 47 -0.12 -33.44 -1.94
C TRP A 47 1.34 -33.79 -2.27
N ALA A 48 2.30 -32.98 -1.87
CA ALA A 48 3.72 -33.25 -2.05
C ALA A 48 4.22 -34.52 -1.32
N ARG A 49 3.38 -35.13 -0.48
CA ARG A 49 3.67 -36.45 0.10
C ARG A 49 3.79 -37.51 -0.97
N GLU A 50 3.08 -37.40 -2.06
CA GLU A 50 3.15 -38.28 -3.22
C GLU A 50 4.49 -38.18 -3.96
N ASP A 51 5.18 -37.02 -3.78
CA ASP A 51 6.47 -36.73 -4.38
C ASP A 51 7.63 -36.85 -3.34
N GLY A 52 7.45 -37.66 -2.29
CA GLY A 52 8.49 -38.01 -1.31
C GLY A 52 8.75 -36.92 -0.26
N CYS A 53 7.78 -36.09 0.10
CA CYS A 53 7.91 -35.08 1.15
C CYS A 53 7.13 -35.46 2.42
N LEU A 54 7.75 -35.32 3.59
CA LEU A 54 7.06 -35.36 4.89
C LEU A 54 6.65 -33.93 5.27
N ILE A 55 5.37 -33.62 5.19
CA ILE A 55 4.86 -32.27 5.40
C ILE A 55 4.44 -32.07 6.86
N GLU A 56 5.07 -31.11 7.52
CA GLU A 56 4.70 -30.57 8.82
C GLU A 56 4.31 -29.08 8.65
N TYR A 57 3.27 -28.62 9.36
CA TYR A 57 2.78 -27.24 9.27
C TYR A 57 3.02 -26.46 10.54
N SER A 58 3.11 -25.14 10.40
CA SER A 58 3.06 -24.24 11.55
C SER A 58 1.75 -24.40 12.32
N GLN A 59 1.85 -24.25 13.64
CA GLN A 59 0.70 -24.32 14.55
C GLN A 59 0.47 -22.96 15.21
N ASP A 60 -0.80 -22.63 15.33
CA ASP A 60 -1.20 -21.45 16.09
C ASP A 60 -1.23 -21.81 17.58
N LYS A 61 -0.48 -21.05 18.36
CA LYS A 61 -0.51 -21.20 19.82
C LYS A 61 -1.55 -20.25 20.40
N GLU A 62 -2.28 -20.72 21.39
CA GLU A 62 -3.14 -19.88 22.21
C GLU A 62 -2.38 -18.69 22.74
N GLU A 63 -2.95 -17.51 22.61
CA GLU A 63 -2.34 -16.25 23.00
C GLU A 63 -3.06 -15.65 24.20
N ARG A 64 -2.31 -15.43 25.28
CA ARG A 64 -2.72 -14.52 26.35
C ARG A 64 -2.59 -13.07 25.86
N PHE A 65 -3.30 -12.14 26.46
CA PHE A 65 -3.34 -10.72 26.06
C PHE A 65 -1.94 -10.12 25.81
N VAL A 66 -1.02 -10.29 26.75
CA VAL A 66 0.37 -9.80 26.63
C VAL A 66 1.10 -10.42 25.44
N GLY A 67 0.93 -11.72 25.22
CA GLY A 67 1.54 -12.41 24.07
C GLY A 67 1.01 -11.94 22.72
N LYS A 68 -0.28 -11.57 22.65
CA LYS A 68 -0.90 -10.95 21.49
C LYS A 68 -0.34 -9.54 21.26
N LEU A 69 -0.21 -8.74 22.30
CA LEU A 69 0.35 -7.39 22.22
C LEU A 69 1.81 -7.42 21.73
N MET A 70 2.65 -8.31 22.29
CA MET A 70 4.04 -8.50 21.84
C MET A 70 4.12 -8.90 20.35
N ARG A 71 3.23 -9.77 19.89
CA ARG A 71 3.22 -10.20 18.49
C ARG A 71 2.81 -9.05 17.57
N LEU A 72 1.79 -8.29 17.93
CA LEU A 72 1.32 -7.13 17.16
C LEU A 72 2.39 -6.03 17.14
N GLY A 73 3.04 -5.74 18.27
CA GLY A 73 4.14 -4.77 18.33
C GLY A 73 5.35 -5.19 17.47
N ALA A 74 5.76 -6.47 17.53
CA ALA A 74 6.82 -6.97 16.66
C ALA A 74 6.42 -6.91 15.17
N ARG A 75 5.14 -7.16 14.86
CA ARG A 75 4.63 -7.06 13.48
C ARG A 75 4.61 -5.60 12.99
N ALA A 76 4.24 -4.65 13.83
CA ALA A 76 4.31 -3.23 13.50
C ALA A 76 5.76 -2.81 13.23
N LEU A 77 6.70 -3.22 14.06
CA LEU A 77 8.11 -2.89 13.94
C LEU A 77 8.75 -3.47 12.66
N PHE A 78 8.60 -4.76 12.43
CA PHE A 78 9.27 -5.45 11.31
C PHE A 78 8.47 -5.46 10.00
N GLY A 79 7.16 -5.17 10.04
CA GLY A 79 6.25 -5.34 8.92
C GLY A 79 5.84 -6.80 8.66
N PHE A 80 6.27 -7.76 9.51
CA PHE A 80 5.95 -9.19 9.42
C PHE A 80 5.92 -9.86 10.79
N ASP A 81 5.28 -11.06 10.89
CA ASP A 81 5.03 -11.74 12.15
C ASP A 81 6.21 -12.60 12.62
N PHE A 82 7.26 -11.95 13.15
CA PHE A 82 8.43 -12.64 13.69
C PHE A 82 8.11 -13.54 14.90
N VAL A 83 7.19 -13.11 15.76
CA VAL A 83 6.85 -13.87 16.99
C VAL A 83 6.22 -15.21 16.65
N HIS A 84 5.39 -15.27 15.59
CA HIS A 84 4.80 -16.52 15.12
C HIS A 84 5.89 -17.48 14.59
N ALA A 85 6.85 -16.99 13.80
CA ALA A 85 7.99 -17.79 13.37
C ALA A 85 8.85 -18.28 14.56
N TRP A 86 9.09 -17.40 15.55
CA TRP A 86 9.82 -17.77 16.76
C TRP A 86 9.12 -18.88 17.56
N ARG A 87 7.78 -18.83 17.66
CA ARG A 87 6.99 -19.88 18.32
C ARG A 87 7.09 -21.24 17.61
N ASN A 88 7.22 -21.22 16.28
CA ASN A 88 7.36 -22.40 15.43
C ASN A 88 8.84 -22.79 15.20
N ARG A 89 9.83 -22.14 15.84
CA ARG A 89 11.27 -22.30 15.59
C ARG A 89 11.81 -23.73 15.76
N ARG A 90 11.11 -24.59 16.51
CA ARG A 90 11.52 -26.00 16.69
C ARG A 90 11.19 -26.79 15.41
N GLY A 91 9.99 -26.67 14.88
CA GLY A 91 9.58 -27.30 13.61
C GLY A 91 10.42 -26.78 12.45
N ILE A 92 10.53 -25.45 12.30
CA ILE A 92 11.41 -24.82 11.30
C ILE A 92 12.85 -25.37 11.39
N GLY A 93 13.40 -25.53 12.61
CA GLY A 93 14.78 -25.95 12.77
C GLY A 93 15.04 -27.47 12.64
N ARG A 94 14.01 -28.32 12.59
CA ARG A 94 14.11 -29.76 12.34
C ARG A 94 13.93 -30.13 10.87
N ALA A 95 13.33 -29.23 10.09
CA ALA A 95 13.11 -29.41 8.67
C ALA A 95 14.45 -29.43 7.89
N GLU A 96 14.44 -30.03 6.74
CA GLU A 96 15.50 -29.92 5.73
C GLU A 96 15.25 -28.76 4.83
N ILE A 97 13.95 -28.45 4.59
CA ILE A 97 13.50 -27.29 3.81
C ILE A 97 12.26 -26.67 4.42
N VAL A 98 12.13 -25.36 4.32
CA VAL A 98 10.97 -24.59 4.76
C VAL A 98 10.28 -24.02 3.54
N TRP A 99 8.96 -24.15 3.46
CA TRP A 99 8.11 -23.50 2.48
C TRP A 99 7.31 -22.39 3.15
N THR A 100 7.09 -21.33 2.43
CA THR A 100 6.26 -20.20 2.90
C THR A 100 5.27 -19.80 1.82
N HIS A 101 4.17 -19.17 2.20
CA HIS A 101 3.08 -18.87 1.28
C HIS A 101 3.03 -17.39 0.84
N THR A 102 3.54 -16.49 1.68
CA THR A 102 3.63 -15.06 1.37
C THR A 102 4.89 -14.44 1.99
N GLU A 103 5.16 -13.18 1.64
CA GLU A 103 6.33 -12.43 2.09
C GLU A 103 6.46 -12.32 3.61
N SER A 104 5.36 -12.14 4.32
CA SER A 104 5.36 -12.02 5.79
C SER A 104 5.97 -13.23 6.47
N GLN A 105 5.79 -14.42 5.89
CA GLN A 105 6.31 -15.67 6.47
C GLN A 105 7.80 -15.86 6.18
N TYR A 106 8.23 -15.70 4.92
CA TYR A 106 9.65 -15.92 4.63
C TYR A 106 10.57 -14.87 5.24
N LEU A 107 10.13 -13.59 5.32
CA LEU A 107 10.90 -12.55 6.00
C LEU A 107 11.08 -12.88 7.48
N ALA A 108 10.04 -13.41 8.14
CA ALA A 108 10.10 -13.85 9.52
C ALA A 108 11.04 -15.04 9.72
N VAL A 109 11.00 -16.02 8.79
CA VAL A 109 11.91 -17.20 8.81
C VAL A 109 13.36 -16.78 8.57
N LEU A 110 13.61 -15.87 7.62
CA LEU A 110 14.94 -15.35 7.32
C LEU A 110 15.55 -14.59 8.52
N LEU A 111 14.74 -13.75 9.18
CA LEU A 111 15.17 -13.09 10.41
C LEU A 111 15.46 -14.10 11.53
N LEU A 112 14.64 -15.17 11.64
CA LEU A 112 14.88 -16.25 12.59
C LEU A 112 16.21 -16.96 12.30
N PHE A 113 16.57 -17.19 11.04
CA PHE A 113 17.85 -17.79 10.65
C PHE A 113 19.03 -16.90 11.06
N GLN A 114 18.94 -15.59 10.87
CA GLN A 114 19.96 -14.65 11.33
C GLN A 114 20.12 -14.66 12.86
N ALA A 115 19.01 -14.65 13.60
CA ALA A 115 19.02 -14.64 15.06
C ALA A 115 19.61 -15.93 15.67
N ARG A 116 19.58 -17.04 14.94
CA ARG A 116 19.98 -18.37 15.47
C ARG A 116 21.24 -18.96 14.85
N ARG A 117 22.06 -18.20 14.16
CA ARG A 117 23.38 -18.59 13.56
C ARG A 117 23.73 -20.09 13.71
N ARG A 118 23.01 -20.98 13.03
CA ARG A 118 23.29 -22.39 13.01
C ARG A 118 24.31 -22.71 11.91
N ALA A 119 25.22 -23.66 12.16
CA ALA A 119 26.17 -24.14 11.15
C ALA A 119 25.46 -24.73 9.92
N ARG A 120 24.28 -25.32 10.11
CA ARG A 120 23.39 -25.79 9.04
C ARG A 120 21.98 -25.26 9.30
N ARG A 121 21.46 -24.36 8.43
CA ARG A 121 20.09 -23.94 8.40
C ARG A 121 19.30 -24.75 7.36
N PRO A 122 17.98 -24.94 7.54
CA PRO A 122 17.14 -25.46 6.48
C PRO A 122 17.24 -24.61 5.21
N LYS A 123 17.01 -25.24 4.04
CA LYS A 123 16.75 -24.51 2.80
C LYS A 123 15.41 -23.77 2.90
N LEU A 124 15.23 -22.72 2.08
CA LEU A 124 14.01 -21.92 2.09
C LEU A 124 13.50 -21.68 0.67
N ILE A 125 12.28 -22.12 0.40
CA ILE A 125 11.47 -21.67 -0.72
C ILE A 125 10.62 -20.52 -0.21
N ALA A 126 10.95 -19.31 -0.68
CA ALA A 126 10.36 -18.04 -0.25
C ALA A 126 9.33 -17.58 -1.29
N GLN A 127 8.03 -17.72 -1.01
CA GLN A 127 7.00 -17.32 -1.95
C GLN A 127 6.58 -15.87 -1.70
N SER A 128 6.67 -15.03 -2.74
CA SER A 128 6.27 -13.63 -2.72
C SER A 128 5.02 -13.42 -3.58
N VAL A 129 4.04 -12.74 -3.03
CA VAL A 129 2.76 -12.46 -3.71
C VAL A 129 2.56 -10.96 -3.88
N TRP A 130 2.44 -10.19 -2.79
CA TRP A 130 2.08 -8.76 -2.82
C TRP A 130 3.23 -7.81 -2.55
N LEU A 131 4.43 -8.30 -2.21
CA LEU A 131 5.56 -7.47 -1.79
C LEU A 131 5.95 -6.46 -2.87
N PHE A 132 6.01 -6.90 -4.13
CA PHE A 132 6.49 -6.06 -5.23
C PHE A 132 5.48 -4.99 -5.64
N ASP A 133 4.18 -5.24 -5.52
CA ASP A 133 3.13 -4.22 -5.69
C ASP A 133 3.23 -3.11 -4.62
N ARG A 134 3.75 -3.46 -3.45
CA ARG A 134 3.89 -2.54 -2.31
C ARG A 134 5.29 -1.98 -2.17
N TRP A 135 6.23 -2.40 -3.02
CA TRP A 135 7.67 -2.10 -2.86
C TRP A 135 7.95 -0.62 -2.76
N ASN A 136 7.36 0.18 -3.63
CA ASN A 136 7.58 1.62 -3.67
C ASN A 136 6.97 2.37 -2.46
N ARG A 137 6.06 1.74 -1.73
CA ARG A 137 5.44 2.26 -0.49
C ARG A 137 6.22 1.88 0.77
N LEU A 138 7.25 1.06 0.66
CA LEU A 138 8.11 0.71 1.80
C LEU A 138 9.17 1.80 1.99
N SER A 139 9.40 2.18 3.26
CA SER A 139 10.52 3.07 3.58
C SER A 139 11.85 2.48 3.11
N TRP A 140 12.83 3.33 2.82
CA TRP A 140 14.15 2.90 2.33
C TRP A 140 14.83 1.92 3.32
N LEU A 141 14.71 2.15 4.63
CA LEU A 141 15.22 1.24 5.67
C LEU A 141 14.57 -0.12 5.59
N ARG A 142 13.25 -0.20 5.40
CA ARG A 142 12.54 -1.46 5.21
C ARG A 142 12.94 -2.15 3.92
N ARG A 143 13.08 -1.40 2.80
CA ARG A 143 13.57 -1.97 1.53
C ARG A 143 14.97 -2.54 1.71
N TRP A 144 15.90 -1.77 2.29
CA TRP A 144 17.25 -2.24 2.59
C TRP A 144 17.24 -3.48 3.48
N PHE A 145 16.46 -3.45 4.56
CA PHE A 145 16.33 -4.57 5.49
C PHE A 145 15.75 -5.82 4.80
N TYR A 146 14.69 -5.67 4.00
CA TYR A 146 14.07 -6.78 3.28
C TYR A 146 15.00 -7.36 2.22
N VAL A 147 15.68 -6.51 1.42
CA VAL A 147 16.71 -6.97 0.47
C VAL A 147 17.81 -7.76 1.18
N ARG A 148 18.29 -7.27 2.34
CA ARG A 148 19.31 -7.95 3.14
C ARG A 148 18.82 -9.32 3.64
N LEU A 149 17.57 -9.45 4.00
CA LEU A 149 16.96 -10.75 4.37
C LEU A 149 16.80 -11.63 3.14
N MET A 150 16.15 -11.14 2.08
CA MET A 150 15.80 -11.91 0.88
C MET A 150 17.02 -12.48 0.14
N ARG A 151 18.17 -11.80 0.18
CA ARG A 151 19.45 -12.32 -0.34
C ARG A 151 19.89 -13.65 0.28
N GLN A 152 19.26 -14.07 1.36
CA GLN A 152 19.54 -15.33 2.03
C GLN A 152 18.53 -16.42 1.68
N ALA A 153 17.50 -16.15 0.90
CA ALA A 153 16.59 -17.16 0.39
C ALA A 153 17.34 -18.08 -0.58
N ASP A 154 17.03 -19.37 -0.54
CA ASP A 154 17.65 -20.33 -1.47
C ASP A 154 16.97 -20.26 -2.85
N VAL A 155 15.65 -20.02 -2.87
CA VAL A 155 14.89 -19.64 -4.07
C VAL A 155 13.73 -18.75 -3.68
N LEU A 156 13.47 -17.73 -4.49
CA LEU A 156 12.29 -16.88 -4.40
C LEU A 156 11.29 -17.31 -5.46
N THR A 157 10.07 -17.65 -5.06
CA THR A 157 9.00 -18.03 -6.00
C THR A 157 7.95 -16.92 -6.08
N VAL A 158 7.40 -16.73 -7.28
CA VAL A 158 6.37 -15.77 -7.60
C VAL A 158 5.29 -16.42 -8.48
N HIS A 159 4.14 -15.75 -8.62
CA HIS A 159 3.00 -16.28 -9.38
C HIS A 159 2.86 -15.68 -10.79
N SER A 160 3.60 -14.63 -11.13
CA SER A 160 3.45 -13.90 -12.39
C SER A 160 4.79 -13.53 -13.02
N PRO A 161 4.84 -13.35 -14.35
CA PRO A 161 6.01 -12.85 -15.05
C PRO A 161 6.45 -11.46 -14.56
N GLU A 162 5.51 -10.55 -14.32
CA GLU A 162 5.76 -9.19 -13.86
C GLU A 162 6.43 -9.18 -12.48
N ASN A 163 5.95 -10.04 -11.57
CA ASN A 163 6.61 -10.24 -10.28
C ASN A 163 8.00 -10.87 -10.42
N LEU A 164 8.20 -11.77 -11.39
CA LEU A 164 9.51 -12.36 -11.63
C LEU A 164 10.51 -11.33 -12.15
N GLU A 165 10.11 -10.50 -13.10
CA GLU A 165 10.92 -9.41 -13.62
C GLU A 165 11.33 -8.47 -12.49
N ARG A 166 10.37 -8.02 -11.69
CA ARG A 166 10.63 -7.16 -10.54
C ARG A 166 11.53 -7.80 -9.49
N ALA A 167 11.37 -9.11 -9.25
CA ALA A 167 12.24 -9.85 -8.34
C ALA A 167 13.69 -9.89 -8.84
N ARG A 168 13.91 -10.11 -10.13
CA ARG A 168 15.23 -10.13 -10.76
C ARG A 168 15.92 -8.78 -10.75
N GLU A 169 15.18 -7.70 -10.98
CA GLU A 169 15.69 -6.32 -10.86
C GLU A 169 16.20 -6.01 -9.44
N LEU A 170 15.41 -6.35 -8.44
CA LEU A 170 15.71 -6.02 -7.04
C LEU A 170 16.72 -6.97 -6.40
N LEU A 171 16.78 -8.21 -6.87
CA LEU A 171 17.55 -9.30 -6.29
C LEU A 171 18.29 -10.11 -7.38
N PRO A 172 19.16 -9.50 -8.20
CA PRO A 172 19.76 -10.16 -9.35
C PRO A 172 20.60 -11.41 -8.97
N MET A 173 21.06 -11.51 -7.72
CA MET A 173 21.84 -12.65 -7.23
C MET A 173 20.96 -13.74 -6.56
N CYS A 174 19.65 -13.57 -6.48
CA CYS A 174 18.73 -14.52 -5.90
C CYS A 174 18.08 -15.36 -7.01
N ARG A 175 18.16 -16.70 -6.89
CA ARG A 175 17.39 -17.58 -7.80
C ARG A 175 15.93 -17.27 -7.64
N SER A 176 15.27 -16.84 -8.73
CA SER A 176 13.85 -16.48 -8.75
C SER A 176 13.13 -17.27 -9.84
N GLU A 177 11.98 -17.85 -9.51
CA GLU A 177 11.21 -18.73 -10.41
C GLU A 177 9.70 -18.49 -10.32
N ILE A 178 9.00 -18.72 -11.43
CA ILE A 178 7.54 -18.75 -11.44
C ILE A 178 7.05 -20.11 -10.98
N VAL A 179 6.23 -20.12 -9.93
CA VAL A 179 5.44 -21.28 -9.53
C VAL A 179 3.97 -20.88 -9.66
N PRO A 180 3.28 -21.26 -10.74
CA PRO A 180 1.87 -20.95 -10.92
C PRO A 180 1.05 -21.47 -9.74
N PHE A 181 0.14 -20.63 -9.26
CA PHE A 181 -0.83 -21.03 -8.24
C PHE A 181 -1.83 -22.02 -8.84
N GLY A 182 -2.46 -22.83 -8.03
CA GLY A 182 -3.49 -23.76 -8.43
C GLY A 182 -4.39 -24.14 -7.26
N ILE A 183 -5.63 -24.42 -7.56
CA ILE A 183 -6.65 -24.82 -6.59
C ILE A 183 -7.06 -26.28 -6.77
N ARG A 184 -7.90 -26.79 -5.90
CA ARG A 184 -8.52 -28.09 -6.09
C ARG A 184 -9.39 -28.08 -7.35
N THR A 185 -9.17 -29.03 -8.28
CA THR A 185 -9.81 -29.06 -9.60
C THR A 185 -11.00 -30.01 -9.72
N GLU A 186 -11.23 -30.91 -8.73
CA GLU A 186 -12.38 -31.76 -8.75
C GLU A 186 -13.67 -30.92 -8.59
N PRO A 187 -14.62 -31.01 -9.54
CA PRO A 187 -15.84 -30.23 -9.49
C PRO A 187 -16.67 -30.64 -8.27
N THR A 188 -17.05 -29.70 -7.46
CA THR A 188 -17.91 -29.92 -6.29
C THR A 188 -19.35 -30.24 -6.73
N ARG A 189 -19.76 -29.69 -7.88
CA ARG A 189 -21.04 -29.93 -8.55
C ARG A 189 -20.89 -29.75 -10.06
N SER A 190 -21.56 -30.59 -10.85
CA SER A 190 -21.63 -30.43 -12.32
C SER A 190 -22.67 -29.37 -12.64
N ARG A 191 -22.29 -28.32 -13.35
CA ARG A 191 -23.22 -27.32 -13.89
C ARG A 191 -23.61 -27.76 -15.31
N PRO A 192 -24.90 -27.99 -15.60
CA PRO A 192 -25.35 -28.23 -16.97
C PRO A 192 -25.19 -26.94 -17.80
N ALA A 193 -24.91 -27.10 -19.10
CA ALA A 193 -24.99 -26.01 -20.04
C ALA A 193 -26.42 -25.42 -20.03
N ARG A 194 -26.51 -24.11 -19.93
CA ARG A 194 -27.79 -23.39 -19.90
C ARG A 194 -27.66 -22.07 -20.63
N LYS A 195 -28.79 -21.62 -21.18
CA LYS A 195 -28.90 -20.27 -21.70
C LYS A 195 -28.74 -19.22 -20.60
N PRO A 196 -28.10 -18.08 -20.90
CA PRO A 196 -28.06 -16.95 -19.95
C PRO A 196 -29.49 -16.49 -19.57
N HIS A 197 -29.65 -15.99 -18.37
CA HIS A 197 -30.88 -15.41 -17.93
C HIS A 197 -31.13 -14.02 -18.55
N ASP A 198 -32.38 -13.62 -18.62
CA ASP A 198 -32.79 -12.24 -18.90
C ASP A 198 -33.59 -11.73 -17.69
N PRO A 199 -33.05 -10.80 -16.89
CA PRO A 199 -31.76 -10.16 -16.99
C PRO A 199 -30.53 -11.07 -16.72
N ILE A 200 -29.40 -10.83 -17.39
CA ILE A 200 -28.14 -11.58 -17.22
C ILE A 200 -27.63 -11.44 -15.79
N ARG A 201 -27.18 -12.54 -15.21
CA ARG A 201 -26.71 -12.64 -13.84
C ARG A 201 -25.19 -12.60 -13.76
N VAL A 202 -24.67 -11.48 -13.29
CA VAL A 202 -23.24 -11.23 -13.14
C VAL A 202 -22.82 -11.43 -11.69
N LEU A 203 -21.75 -12.18 -11.46
CA LEU A 203 -21.12 -12.37 -10.16
C LEU A 203 -19.72 -11.75 -10.16
N SER A 204 -19.36 -11.08 -9.08
CA SER A 204 -17.99 -10.61 -8.88
C SER A 204 -17.55 -10.80 -7.43
N LEU A 205 -16.32 -11.33 -7.26
CA LEU A 205 -15.82 -11.74 -5.95
C LEU A 205 -14.41 -11.17 -5.69
N GLY A 206 -14.10 -10.98 -4.41
CA GLY A 206 -12.74 -10.74 -3.94
C GLY A 206 -12.63 -9.69 -2.84
N ASN A 207 -11.58 -9.84 -2.01
CA ASN A 207 -11.22 -8.91 -0.95
C ASN A 207 -9.82 -8.33 -1.19
N ASP A 208 -9.28 -8.45 -2.40
CA ASP A 208 -8.02 -7.84 -2.79
C ASP A 208 -8.25 -6.35 -3.06
N ARG A 209 -7.35 -5.50 -2.59
CA ARG A 209 -7.38 -4.05 -2.80
C ARG A 209 -7.26 -3.63 -4.28
N HIS A 210 -6.81 -4.53 -5.16
CA HIS A 210 -6.75 -4.29 -6.60
C HIS A 210 -8.09 -4.54 -7.30
N ARG A 211 -9.18 -4.86 -6.59
CA ARG A 211 -10.52 -4.88 -7.17
C ARG A 211 -10.96 -3.47 -7.54
N ASP A 212 -11.40 -3.29 -8.77
CA ASP A 212 -11.93 -2.02 -9.29
C ASP A 212 -13.46 -2.03 -9.26
N TRP A 213 -14.01 -1.87 -8.06
CA TRP A 213 -15.45 -1.85 -7.84
C TRP A 213 -16.13 -0.69 -8.57
N VAL A 214 -15.43 0.44 -8.78
CA VAL A 214 -15.95 1.62 -9.46
C VAL A 214 -16.24 1.30 -10.93
N THR A 215 -15.26 0.78 -11.65
CA THR A 215 -15.43 0.38 -13.05
C THR A 215 -16.54 -0.67 -13.20
N LEU A 216 -16.59 -1.67 -12.32
CA LEU A 216 -17.59 -2.72 -12.40
C LEU A 216 -19.02 -2.21 -12.15
N VAL A 217 -19.23 -1.44 -11.10
CA VAL A 217 -20.55 -0.89 -10.77
C VAL A 217 -21.01 0.09 -11.83
N ASN A 218 -20.14 0.95 -12.33
CA ASN A 218 -20.47 1.89 -13.42
C ASN A 218 -20.83 1.17 -14.73
N ALA A 219 -20.25 0.00 -14.98
CA ALA A 219 -20.62 -0.82 -16.14
C ALA A 219 -22.07 -1.32 -16.08
N ILE A 220 -22.62 -1.54 -14.87
CA ILE A 220 -23.88 -2.28 -14.67
C ILE A 220 -25.00 -1.42 -14.10
N LYS A 221 -24.69 -0.43 -13.26
CA LYS A 221 -25.66 0.43 -12.62
C LYS A 221 -26.63 1.06 -13.64
N GLY A 222 -27.94 0.91 -13.38
CA GLY A 222 -29.00 1.43 -14.26
C GLY A 222 -29.16 0.68 -15.59
N TRP A 223 -28.58 -0.51 -15.71
CA TRP A 223 -28.79 -1.38 -16.89
C TRP A 223 -29.78 -2.48 -16.55
N ASP A 224 -31.04 -2.34 -16.92
CA ASP A 224 -32.17 -3.18 -16.52
C ASP A 224 -32.03 -4.65 -16.97
N ARG A 225 -31.23 -4.90 -18.00
CA ARG A 225 -30.97 -6.26 -18.52
C ARG A 225 -29.84 -6.97 -17.79
N CYS A 226 -29.39 -6.46 -16.64
CA CYS A 226 -28.28 -7.03 -15.88
C CYS A 226 -28.54 -6.95 -14.39
N VAL A 227 -28.26 -8.02 -13.64
CA VAL A 227 -28.24 -8.06 -12.18
C VAL A 227 -26.85 -8.45 -11.71
N LEU A 228 -26.28 -7.65 -10.82
CA LEU A 228 -24.94 -7.87 -10.28
C LEU A 228 -25.00 -8.29 -8.80
N ARG A 229 -24.36 -9.40 -8.46
CA ARG A 229 -24.02 -9.76 -7.09
C ARG A 229 -22.55 -9.57 -6.80
N LEU A 230 -22.25 -8.81 -5.77
CA LEU A 230 -20.90 -8.47 -5.31
C LEU A 230 -20.59 -9.22 -4.01
N VAL A 231 -19.53 -10.02 -4.01
CA VAL A 231 -19.07 -10.77 -2.84
C VAL A 231 -17.77 -10.17 -2.31
N SER A 232 -17.90 -9.17 -1.45
CA SER A 232 -16.77 -8.55 -0.77
C SER A 232 -17.22 -7.78 0.46
N ARG A 233 -16.33 -7.69 1.46
CA ARG A 233 -16.50 -6.84 2.64
C ARG A 233 -15.96 -5.42 2.42
N GLN A 234 -15.32 -5.15 1.28
CA GLN A 234 -14.62 -3.89 0.99
C GLN A 234 -15.38 -2.98 0.02
N ILE A 235 -16.64 -3.26 -0.28
CA ILE A 235 -17.43 -2.48 -1.24
C ILE A 235 -17.98 -1.24 -0.55
N PRO A 236 -17.65 -0.03 -1.04
CA PRO A 236 -18.20 1.21 -0.50
C PRO A 236 -19.73 1.28 -0.74
N ARG A 237 -20.49 1.45 0.32
CA ARG A 237 -21.96 1.53 0.22
C ARG A 237 -22.47 2.66 -0.67
N VAL A 238 -21.72 3.75 -0.76
CA VAL A 238 -22.06 4.88 -1.63
C VAL A 238 -22.06 4.49 -3.11
N LEU A 239 -21.21 3.56 -3.51
CA LEU A 239 -21.06 3.12 -4.89
C LEU A 239 -22.32 2.43 -5.42
N ILE A 240 -23.01 1.70 -4.55
CA ILE A 240 -24.22 0.95 -4.86
C ILE A 240 -25.52 1.71 -4.53
N ARG A 241 -25.41 2.93 -3.97
CA ARG A 241 -26.59 3.75 -3.63
C ARG A 241 -27.38 4.08 -4.90
N GLY A 242 -28.68 3.75 -4.89
CA GLY A 242 -29.58 3.96 -6.03
C GLY A 242 -29.36 3.01 -7.21
N ALA A 243 -28.59 1.93 -7.02
CA ALA A 243 -28.42 0.87 -8.01
C ALA A 243 -29.28 -0.33 -7.63
N GLY A 244 -30.57 -0.30 -8.03
CA GLY A 244 -31.54 -1.36 -7.71
C GLY A 244 -31.19 -2.74 -8.28
N ASN A 245 -30.30 -2.79 -9.26
CA ASN A 245 -29.82 -4.02 -9.90
C ASN A 245 -28.44 -4.50 -9.40
N VAL A 246 -27.92 -3.92 -8.28
CA VAL A 246 -26.65 -4.31 -7.66
C VAL A 246 -26.86 -4.72 -6.20
N GLU A 247 -26.50 -5.94 -5.86
CA GLU A 247 -26.64 -6.54 -4.52
C GLU A 247 -25.26 -6.90 -3.94
N VAL A 248 -25.00 -6.59 -2.67
CA VAL A 248 -23.82 -7.08 -1.94
C VAL A 248 -24.19 -8.27 -1.08
N VAL A 249 -23.52 -9.38 -1.31
CA VAL A 249 -23.76 -10.66 -0.61
C VAL A 249 -22.49 -11.07 0.15
N CYS A 250 -22.63 -11.56 1.37
CA CYS A 250 -21.51 -12.03 2.19
C CYS A 250 -21.75 -13.49 2.59
N PRO A 251 -21.34 -14.47 1.77
CA PRO A 251 -21.50 -15.88 2.10
C PRO A 251 -20.72 -16.22 3.38
N LYS A 252 -21.35 -17.00 4.25
CA LYS A 252 -20.76 -17.46 5.51
C LYS A 252 -20.21 -18.87 5.41
N THR A 253 -20.72 -19.65 4.46
CA THR A 253 -20.33 -21.02 4.20
C THR A 253 -19.92 -21.23 2.75
N ASN A 254 -19.19 -22.31 2.52
CA ASN A 254 -18.78 -22.67 1.16
C ASN A 254 -19.98 -23.06 0.27
N ASP A 255 -21.02 -23.68 0.84
CA ASP A 255 -22.24 -24.01 0.09
C ASP A 255 -22.95 -22.74 -0.39
N GLU A 256 -23.01 -21.69 0.42
CA GLU A 256 -23.56 -20.39 0.01
C GLU A 256 -22.75 -19.77 -1.14
N LEU A 257 -21.39 -19.90 -1.10
CA LEU A 257 -20.56 -19.44 -2.21
C LEU A 257 -20.80 -20.26 -3.48
N MET A 258 -20.87 -21.59 -3.38
CA MET A 258 -21.15 -22.45 -4.54
C MET A 258 -22.52 -22.14 -5.15
N ALA A 259 -23.55 -21.85 -4.35
CA ALA A 259 -24.84 -21.41 -4.85
C ALA A 259 -24.77 -20.07 -5.63
N LEU A 260 -23.85 -19.18 -5.29
CA LEU A 260 -23.62 -17.94 -6.06
C LEU A 260 -22.98 -18.23 -7.42
N TYR A 261 -22.01 -19.16 -7.50
CA TYR A 261 -21.49 -19.61 -8.79
C TYR A 261 -22.54 -20.33 -9.64
N GLU A 262 -23.41 -21.14 -9.02
CA GLU A 262 -24.54 -21.77 -9.72
C GLU A 262 -25.56 -20.74 -10.23
N TRP A 263 -25.82 -19.67 -9.49
CA TRP A 263 -26.69 -18.58 -9.87
C TRP A 263 -26.17 -17.76 -11.03
N ALA A 264 -24.86 -17.51 -11.12
CA ALA A 264 -24.24 -16.59 -12.07
C ALA A 264 -24.27 -17.13 -13.53
N ASP A 265 -24.48 -16.29 -14.51
CA ASP A 265 -24.26 -16.59 -15.91
C ASP A 265 -22.82 -16.29 -16.33
N VAL A 266 -22.22 -15.26 -15.75
CA VAL A 266 -20.85 -14.85 -15.99
C VAL A 266 -20.21 -14.29 -14.72
N VAL A 267 -18.93 -14.54 -14.54
CA VAL A 267 -18.10 -13.87 -13.52
C VAL A 267 -17.38 -12.68 -14.18
N ALA A 268 -17.54 -11.49 -13.63
CA ALA A 268 -16.88 -10.29 -14.12
C ALA A 268 -15.92 -9.73 -13.07
N LEU A 269 -14.64 -9.60 -13.41
CA LEU A 269 -13.58 -9.12 -12.54
C LEU A 269 -12.96 -7.83 -13.09
N ALA A 270 -13.38 -6.69 -12.58
CA ALA A 270 -12.66 -5.44 -12.80
C ALA A 270 -11.48 -5.35 -11.80
N ILE A 271 -10.27 -5.17 -12.32
CA ILE A 271 -9.02 -5.22 -11.56
C ILE A 271 -8.16 -4.03 -11.93
N LYS A 272 -7.65 -3.33 -10.91
CA LYS A 272 -6.66 -2.25 -11.07
C LYS A 272 -5.30 -2.82 -11.48
N PRO A 273 -4.43 -2.05 -12.15
CA PRO A 273 -3.08 -2.50 -12.49
C PRO A 273 -2.33 -3.06 -11.27
N ASN A 274 -1.69 -4.21 -11.45
CA ASN A 274 -0.93 -4.90 -10.41
C ASN A 274 0.16 -5.78 -11.04
N LEU A 275 1.17 -6.18 -10.23
CA LEU A 275 2.25 -7.06 -10.67
C LEU A 275 1.95 -8.53 -10.39
N HIS A 276 1.15 -8.83 -9.37
CA HIS A 276 0.72 -10.20 -9.08
C HIS A 276 -0.52 -10.58 -9.89
N ALA A 277 -0.83 -11.85 -9.95
CA ALA A 277 -2.02 -12.32 -10.66
C ALA A 277 -3.29 -12.12 -9.80
N SER A 278 -3.68 -10.84 -9.50
CA SER A 278 -4.89 -10.53 -8.76
C SER A 278 -6.10 -11.17 -9.43
N GLY A 279 -6.89 -11.89 -8.68
CA GLY A 279 -8.09 -12.56 -9.19
C GLY A 279 -7.90 -13.99 -9.66
N ILE A 280 -6.68 -14.50 -9.74
CA ILE A 280 -6.43 -15.85 -10.28
C ILE A 280 -7.27 -16.94 -9.60
N THR A 281 -7.36 -16.92 -8.27
CA THR A 281 -8.20 -17.88 -7.53
C THR A 281 -9.65 -17.86 -7.96
N VAL A 282 -10.22 -16.67 -8.21
CA VAL A 282 -11.62 -16.54 -8.66
C VAL A 282 -11.79 -17.02 -10.10
N VAL A 283 -10.82 -16.77 -10.98
CA VAL A 283 -10.83 -17.28 -12.36
C VAL A 283 -10.81 -18.81 -12.36
N GLU A 284 -9.93 -19.41 -11.57
CA GLU A 284 -9.83 -20.86 -11.42
C GLU A 284 -11.12 -21.45 -10.81
N GLU A 285 -11.66 -20.86 -9.75
CA GLU A 285 -12.91 -21.27 -9.12
C GLU A 285 -14.10 -21.20 -10.10
N ALA A 286 -14.25 -20.07 -10.81
CA ALA A 286 -15.30 -19.91 -11.82
C ALA A 286 -15.17 -20.97 -12.93
N THR A 287 -13.94 -21.25 -13.38
CA THR A 287 -13.66 -22.29 -14.38
C THR A 287 -14.06 -23.67 -13.88
N VAL A 288 -13.70 -24.05 -12.66
CA VAL A 288 -14.08 -25.33 -12.03
C VAL A 288 -15.61 -25.41 -11.88
N CYS A 289 -16.26 -24.31 -11.45
CA CYS A 289 -17.72 -24.23 -11.32
C CYS A 289 -18.45 -24.17 -12.67
N GLY A 290 -17.76 -24.02 -13.78
CA GLY A 290 -18.38 -23.98 -15.12
C GLY A 290 -18.99 -22.62 -15.47
N VAL A 291 -18.45 -21.51 -14.93
CA VAL A 291 -18.91 -20.15 -15.19
C VAL A 291 -17.88 -19.43 -16.04
N PRO A 292 -18.27 -18.85 -17.19
CA PRO A 292 -17.37 -18.08 -18.04
C PRO A 292 -16.89 -16.81 -17.31
N VAL A 293 -15.67 -16.35 -17.65
CA VAL A 293 -15.04 -15.23 -16.98
C VAL A 293 -14.71 -14.10 -17.94
N ILE A 294 -15.05 -12.88 -17.53
CA ILE A 294 -14.56 -11.63 -18.12
C ILE A 294 -13.68 -10.97 -17.08
N CYS A 295 -12.48 -10.55 -17.42
CA CYS A 295 -11.63 -9.81 -16.49
C CYS A 295 -10.86 -8.67 -17.16
N THR A 296 -10.35 -7.76 -16.37
CA THR A 296 -9.49 -6.69 -16.84
C THR A 296 -8.13 -7.25 -17.25
N ASP A 297 -7.61 -6.76 -18.39
CA ASP A 297 -6.29 -7.09 -18.93
C ASP A 297 -5.19 -6.39 -18.11
N THR A 298 -4.82 -7.00 -16.99
CA THR A 298 -3.81 -6.46 -16.08
C THR A 298 -3.21 -7.56 -15.20
N GLY A 299 -1.95 -7.36 -14.78
CA GLY A 299 -1.21 -8.32 -13.98
C GLY A 299 -0.96 -9.63 -14.73
N GLY A 300 -0.56 -10.65 -13.96
CA GLY A 300 -0.10 -11.92 -14.49
C GLY A 300 -1.17 -12.90 -14.99
N LEU A 301 -2.46 -12.51 -15.13
CA LEU A 301 -3.54 -13.43 -15.49
C LEU A 301 -3.37 -14.04 -16.88
N ARG A 302 -2.79 -13.29 -17.82
CA ARG A 302 -2.50 -13.79 -19.19
C ARG A 302 -1.50 -14.94 -19.22
N ALA A 303 -0.65 -15.08 -18.20
CA ALA A 303 0.24 -16.23 -18.08
C ALA A 303 -0.51 -17.54 -17.77
N TYR A 304 -1.70 -17.42 -17.21
CA TYR A 304 -2.56 -18.55 -16.87
C TYR A 304 -3.56 -18.89 -17.97
N PHE A 305 -4.27 -17.88 -18.51
CA PHE A 305 -5.37 -18.03 -19.45
C PHE A 305 -5.22 -17.06 -20.64
N SER A 306 -5.49 -17.55 -21.86
CA SER A 306 -5.55 -16.74 -23.07
C SER A 306 -6.95 -16.19 -23.34
N ASP A 307 -7.11 -15.39 -24.42
CA ASP A 307 -8.40 -14.80 -24.82
C ASP A 307 -9.49 -15.82 -25.18
N ASP A 308 -9.10 -17.05 -25.51
CA ASP A 308 -10.04 -18.14 -25.80
C ASP A 308 -10.65 -18.76 -24.52
N GLN A 309 -10.00 -18.53 -23.37
CA GLN A 309 -10.35 -19.13 -22.08
C GLN A 309 -10.97 -18.12 -21.12
N VAL A 310 -10.55 -16.84 -21.22
CA VAL A 310 -11.04 -15.72 -20.42
C VAL A 310 -11.15 -14.51 -21.32
N LYS A 311 -12.25 -13.77 -21.30
CA LYS A 311 -12.34 -12.53 -22.06
C LYS A 311 -11.73 -11.38 -21.30
N TYR A 312 -10.79 -10.68 -21.99
CA TYR A 312 -10.08 -9.54 -21.41
C TYR A 312 -10.66 -8.22 -21.91
N VAL A 313 -10.76 -7.24 -21.00
CA VAL A 313 -11.16 -5.86 -21.28
C VAL A 313 -10.10 -4.89 -20.76
N PRO A 314 -9.89 -3.74 -21.40
CA PRO A 314 -8.95 -2.75 -20.89
C PRO A 314 -9.32 -2.27 -19.47
N PRO A 315 -8.33 -1.89 -18.62
CA PRO A 315 -8.58 -1.36 -17.28
C PRO A 315 -9.31 -0.02 -17.32
N CYS A 316 -10.09 0.26 -16.28
CA CYS A 316 -10.81 1.52 -16.08
C CYS A 316 -11.79 1.87 -17.23
N GLN A 317 -12.32 0.88 -17.95
CA GLN A 317 -13.26 1.08 -19.05
C GLN A 317 -14.62 0.38 -18.80
N PRO A 318 -15.56 1.01 -18.10
CA PRO A 318 -16.86 0.41 -17.77
C PRO A 318 -17.67 0.05 -19.03
N GLU A 319 -17.60 0.87 -20.09
CA GLU A 319 -18.34 0.60 -21.33
C GLU A 319 -17.80 -0.63 -22.09
N ALA A 320 -16.50 -0.87 -22.07
CA ALA A 320 -15.91 -2.07 -22.65
C ALA A 320 -16.37 -3.33 -21.87
N LEU A 321 -16.39 -3.24 -20.54
CA LEU A 321 -16.87 -4.31 -19.68
C LEU A 321 -18.36 -4.60 -19.92
N ARG A 322 -19.21 -3.54 -20.02
CA ARG A 322 -20.64 -3.67 -20.32
C ARG A 322 -20.86 -4.36 -21.67
N ARG A 323 -20.16 -3.92 -22.74
CA ARG A 323 -20.27 -4.56 -24.06
C ARG A 323 -19.89 -6.03 -24.03
N GLN A 324 -18.83 -6.38 -23.31
CA GLN A 324 -18.39 -7.78 -23.22
C GLN A 324 -19.38 -8.64 -22.41
N ILE A 325 -19.99 -8.09 -21.35
CA ILE A 325 -21.08 -8.80 -20.62
C ILE A 325 -22.30 -8.99 -21.53
N ALA A 326 -22.68 -7.97 -22.30
CA ALA A 326 -23.81 -8.04 -23.22
C ALA A 326 -23.61 -9.07 -24.35
N SER A 327 -22.37 -9.30 -24.81
CA SER A 327 -22.09 -10.31 -25.83
C SER A 327 -22.39 -11.74 -25.33
N PHE A 328 -22.18 -12.03 -24.07
CA PHE A 328 -22.55 -13.33 -23.46
C PHE A 328 -24.06 -13.56 -23.36
N ALA A 329 -24.85 -12.48 -23.32
CA ALA A 329 -26.31 -12.58 -23.33
C ALA A 329 -26.90 -12.93 -24.71
N GLN A 330 -26.09 -12.79 -25.78
CA GLN A 330 -26.50 -12.97 -27.18
C GLN A 330 -26.01 -14.29 -27.81
N ASP A 331 -25.02 -14.96 -27.20
CA ASP A 331 -24.42 -16.18 -27.74
C ASP A 331 -24.48 -17.30 -26.68
N ASP A 332 -25.42 -18.20 -26.86
CA ASP A 332 -25.71 -19.31 -25.94
C ASP A 332 -24.50 -20.29 -25.80
N ASP A 333 -23.67 -20.42 -26.82
CA ASP A 333 -22.63 -21.43 -26.90
C ASP A 333 -21.22 -20.90 -26.57
N ALA A 334 -21.00 -19.59 -26.74
CA ALA A 334 -19.66 -18.99 -26.52
C ALA A 334 -19.15 -19.19 -25.10
N GLY A 335 -20.02 -19.03 -24.11
CA GLY A 335 -19.67 -19.23 -22.70
C GLY A 335 -19.28 -20.68 -22.39
N ALA A 336 -20.00 -21.65 -22.93
CA ALA A 336 -19.72 -23.07 -22.70
C ALA A 336 -18.41 -23.51 -23.36
N ALA A 337 -18.14 -23.04 -24.60
CA ALA A 337 -16.89 -23.31 -25.30
C ALA A 337 -15.69 -22.73 -24.54
N MET A 338 -15.80 -21.51 -24.06
CA MET A 338 -14.76 -20.84 -23.28
C MET A 338 -14.42 -21.58 -21.97
N VAL A 339 -15.45 -22.01 -21.21
CA VAL A 339 -15.26 -22.80 -19.99
C VAL A 339 -14.59 -24.14 -20.28
N LYS A 340 -14.96 -24.82 -21.37
CA LYS A 340 -14.32 -26.06 -21.78
C LYS A 340 -12.83 -25.85 -22.03
N GLN A 341 -12.47 -24.85 -22.83
CA GLN A 341 -11.06 -24.52 -23.12
C GLN A 341 -10.29 -24.09 -21.88
N ALA A 342 -10.93 -23.33 -20.96
CA ALA A 342 -10.31 -22.95 -19.69
C ALA A 342 -10.02 -24.16 -18.80
N ARG A 343 -10.92 -25.15 -18.73
CA ARG A 343 -10.69 -26.41 -18.00
C ARG A 343 -9.57 -27.24 -18.62
N GLU A 344 -9.55 -27.37 -19.95
CA GLU A 344 -8.47 -28.04 -20.67
C GLU A 344 -7.13 -27.36 -20.40
N ARG A 345 -7.11 -26.02 -20.37
CA ARG A 345 -5.92 -25.23 -20.03
C ARG A 345 -5.47 -25.49 -18.58
N MET A 346 -6.39 -25.54 -17.62
CA MET A 346 -6.03 -25.83 -16.21
C MET A 346 -5.31 -27.18 -16.10
N VAL A 347 -5.79 -28.19 -16.83
CA VAL A 347 -5.14 -29.51 -16.86
C VAL A 347 -3.78 -29.44 -17.54
N ALA A 348 -3.71 -28.86 -18.76
CA ALA A 348 -2.50 -28.81 -19.57
C ALA A 348 -1.38 -27.97 -18.91
N ALA A 349 -1.72 -26.89 -18.23
CA ALA A 349 -0.79 -26.03 -17.51
C ALA A 349 -0.49 -26.50 -16.07
N GLY A 350 -1.18 -27.55 -15.60
CA GLY A 350 -1.03 -28.05 -14.24
C GLY A 350 -1.41 -26.99 -13.19
N LEU A 351 -2.60 -26.41 -13.29
CA LEU A 351 -3.13 -25.40 -12.38
C LEU A 351 -3.98 -26.04 -11.26
N SER A 352 -3.58 -27.22 -10.80
CA SER A 352 -4.17 -27.84 -9.63
C SER A 352 -3.32 -27.62 -8.37
N SER A 353 -3.95 -27.70 -7.21
CA SER A 353 -3.22 -27.67 -5.91
C SER A 353 -2.21 -28.82 -5.80
N ARG A 354 -2.51 -29.97 -6.43
CA ARG A 354 -1.56 -31.10 -6.53
C ARG A 354 -0.32 -30.72 -7.36
N ASP A 355 -0.49 -30.08 -8.51
CA ASP A 355 0.63 -29.64 -9.35
C ASP A 355 1.42 -28.50 -8.70
N PHE A 356 0.74 -27.60 -8.00
CA PHE A 356 1.40 -26.58 -7.18
C PHE A 356 2.31 -27.19 -6.12
N ALA A 357 1.82 -28.17 -5.38
CA ALA A 357 2.62 -28.92 -4.39
C ALA A 357 3.77 -29.69 -5.02
N ARG A 358 3.54 -30.35 -6.17
CA ARG A 358 4.58 -31.08 -6.93
C ARG A 358 5.72 -30.18 -7.37
N ARG A 359 5.43 -28.93 -7.81
CA ARG A 359 6.48 -27.96 -8.16
C ARG A 359 7.34 -27.59 -6.97
N HIS A 360 6.73 -27.42 -5.78
CA HIS A 360 7.47 -27.19 -4.54
C HIS A 360 8.33 -28.41 -4.15
N ALA A 361 7.80 -29.63 -4.29
CA ALA A 361 8.57 -30.85 -4.07
C ALA A 361 9.78 -30.93 -5.01
N LYS A 362 9.57 -30.69 -6.31
CA LYS A 362 10.65 -30.69 -7.31
C LYS A 362 11.75 -29.68 -6.96
N LEU A 363 11.38 -28.43 -6.66
CA LEU A 363 12.34 -27.41 -6.21
C LEU A 363 13.08 -27.82 -4.95
N SER A 364 12.41 -28.54 -4.04
CA SER A 364 13.01 -29.02 -2.80
C SER A 364 14.12 -30.06 -3.07
N TRP A 365 13.84 -31.01 -3.95
CA TRP A 365 14.83 -32.00 -4.37
C TRP A 365 16.03 -31.33 -5.04
N GLU A 366 15.80 -30.42 -5.99
CA GLU A 366 16.86 -29.65 -6.67
C GLU A 366 17.76 -28.88 -5.68
N LEU A 367 17.17 -28.24 -4.67
CA LEU A 367 17.90 -27.46 -3.67
C LEU A 367 18.73 -28.32 -2.71
N LEU A 368 18.33 -29.56 -2.47
CA LEU A 368 19.04 -30.50 -1.57
C LEU A 368 20.09 -31.33 -2.30
N ASP A 369 19.85 -31.65 -3.59
CA ASP A 369 20.78 -32.45 -4.41
C ASP A 369 21.90 -31.59 -5.02
N THR A 370 21.78 -30.29 -5.04
CA THR A 370 22.83 -29.38 -5.57
C THR A 370 24.03 -29.41 -4.60
N PRO A 371 25.23 -29.92 -5.00
CA PRO A 371 26.44 -29.78 -4.20
C PRO A 371 26.64 -28.29 -3.93
N ALA A 372 26.88 -27.89 -2.69
CA ALA A 372 27.15 -26.52 -2.33
C ALA A 372 28.23 -25.98 -3.28
N LEU A 373 27.88 -25.07 -4.18
CA LEU A 373 28.84 -24.35 -5.00
C LEU A 373 29.89 -23.80 -4.05
N ARG A 374 31.07 -24.43 -4.03
CA ARG A 374 32.25 -23.92 -3.34
C ARG A 374 32.45 -22.51 -3.92
N ARG A 375 32.26 -21.50 -3.11
CA ARG A 375 32.71 -20.15 -3.43
C ARG A 375 34.16 -20.29 -3.84
N ALA A 376 34.45 -20.13 -5.12
CA ALA A 376 35.80 -20.00 -5.64
C ALA A 376 36.35 -18.67 -5.08
N THR A 377 37.12 -18.78 -4.01
CA THR A 377 38.07 -17.76 -3.63
C THR A 377 39.20 -17.83 -4.65
N PRO A 378 39.62 -16.74 -5.30
CA PRO A 378 40.82 -16.79 -6.13
C PRO A 378 42.01 -17.13 -5.26
N SER A 379 42.68 -18.26 -5.56
CA SER A 379 43.97 -18.64 -4.97
C SER A 379 45.02 -17.66 -5.50
N ILE A 380 45.52 -16.81 -4.64
CA ILE A 380 46.80 -16.14 -4.85
C ILE A 380 47.86 -17.12 -4.26
N ILE A 381 48.64 -17.69 -5.15
CA ILE A 381 49.80 -18.53 -4.82
C ILE A 381 50.96 -17.60 -4.38
N GLY A 382 51.51 -17.85 -3.20
CA GLY A 382 52.79 -17.32 -2.74
C GLY A 382 53.25 -18.02 -1.45
N PRO A 383 54.52 -18.29 -1.22
CA PRO A 383 55.01 -19.51 -0.64
C PRO A 383 55.12 -19.57 0.89
N GLN A 384 55.23 -20.79 1.34
CA GLN A 384 55.40 -21.29 2.70
C GLN A 384 56.47 -20.57 3.51
N ASN A 385 56.22 -20.32 4.81
CA ASN A 385 57.14 -20.77 5.86
C ASN A 385 56.44 -20.92 7.22
N SER A 386 56.81 -21.99 7.86
CA SER A 386 56.37 -22.51 9.14
C SER A 386 56.79 -21.64 10.33
N THR A 387 55.95 -21.59 11.37
CA THR A 387 56.35 -22.02 12.75
C THR A 387 55.14 -21.85 13.71
N ALA A 388 55.04 -22.83 14.60
CA ALA A 388 54.03 -23.02 15.62
C ALA A 388 54.03 -21.98 16.73
N LEU A 389 52.88 -21.76 17.35
CA LEU A 389 52.61 -21.80 18.81
C LEU A 389 51.17 -21.35 19.13
N SER A 390 50.39 -22.22 19.76
CA SER A 390 49.17 -21.95 20.52
C SER A 390 49.55 -21.57 21.97
N PRO A 391 48.65 -21.22 22.90
CA PRO A 391 47.23 -20.85 22.86
C PRO A 391 46.88 -19.62 23.75
N HIS A 392 45.68 -19.10 23.64
CA HIS A 392 44.83 -18.43 24.65
C HIS A 392 43.65 -17.78 23.91
N GLY A 393 42.42 -18.11 24.15
CA GLY A 393 41.60 -17.99 25.33
C GLY A 393 40.54 -16.96 25.09
N SER A 394 39.31 -17.41 24.83
CA SER A 394 38.01 -16.80 25.12
C SER A 394 37.93 -15.27 25.35
N LEU A 395 37.29 -14.57 24.40
CA LEU A 395 36.53 -13.32 24.66
C LEU A 395 35.88 -12.82 23.35
N ARG A 396 34.88 -13.53 22.82
CA ARG A 396 34.11 -13.09 21.63
C ARG A 396 32.60 -13.37 21.69
N SER A 397 31.96 -13.41 22.88
CA SER A 397 30.51 -13.64 22.96
C SER A 397 29.69 -12.40 23.36
N ALA A 398 30.29 -11.30 23.76
CA ALA A 398 29.56 -10.12 24.22
C ALA A 398 29.22 -9.06 23.15
N ARG A 399 29.97 -9.02 22.03
CA ARG A 399 29.73 -7.99 20.97
C ARG A 399 28.57 -8.29 20.01
N GLY A 400 28.13 -9.52 19.89
CA GLY A 400 27.00 -9.88 19.01
C GLY A 400 25.61 -9.56 19.59
N ALA A 401 25.47 -9.62 20.92
CA ALA A 401 24.22 -9.29 21.61
C ALA A 401 24.00 -7.78 21.71
N ALA A 402 25.08 -7.01 21.89
CA ALA A 402 25.01 -5.55 21.96
C ALA A 402 24.63 -4.92 20.60
N PHE A 403 25.09 -5.50 19.48
CA PHE A 403 24.73 -5.02 18.14
C PHE A 403 23.26 -5.29 17.78
N ALA A 404 22.70 -6.43 18.23
CA ALA A 404 21.29 -6.73 18.05
C ALA A 404 20.38 -5.84 18.92
N LEU A 405 20.82 -5.50 20.14
CA LEU A 405 20.09 -4.59 21.02
C LEU A 405 20.20 -3.11 20.58
N SER A 406 21.34 -2.70 20.05
CA SER A 406 21.52 -1.34 19.49
C SER A 406 20.74 -1.14 18.19
N LEU A 407 20.57 -2.18 17.37
CA LEU A 407 19.70 -2.15 16.19
C LEU A 407 18.22 -2.10 16.60
N LEU A 408 17.84 -2.77 17.69
CA LEU A 408 16.49 -2.72 18.26
C LEU A 408 16.15 -1.34 18.84
N ALA A 409 17.10 -0.66 19.47
CA ALA A 409 16.90 0.68 20.02
C ALA A 409 16.83 1.76 18.94
N GLY A 410 17.61 1.64 17.84
CA GLY A 410 17.55 2.56 16.70
C GLY A 410 16.33 2.41 15.80
N ILE A 411 15.69 1.24 15.81
CA ILE A 411 14.50 0.95 15.00
C ILE A 411 13.20 1.24 15.78
N ALA A 412 13.25 1.36 17.12
CA ALA A 412 12.10 1.70 17.94
C ALA A 412 11.55 3.13 17.69
N ALA A 413 12.33 4.01 17.05
CA ALA A 413 11.92 5.36 16.63
C ALA A 413 11.06 5.39 15.35
N LEU A 414 10.77 4.24 14.74
CA LEU A 414 10.00 4.13 13.48
C LEU A 414 8.80 3.18 13.66
N VAL A 415 7.98 3.41 14.69
CA VAL A 415 6.73 2.67 14.88
C VAL A 415 5.66 3.24 13.95
N GLU A 416 5.48 2.62 12.80
CA GLU A 416 4.20 2.71 12.09
C GLU A 416 3.18 1.87 12.87
N ILE A 417 2.22 2.51 13.49
CA ILE A 417 1.04 1.85 14.03
C ILE A 417 0.33 1.20 12.84
N GLY A 418 0.18 -0.12 12.89
CA GLY A 418 -0.56 -0.85 11.86
C GLY A 418 -2.00 -0.34 11.77
N PRO A 419 -2.65 -0.43 10.60
CA PRO A 419 -3.96 0.15 10.41
C PRO A 419 -4.95 -0.41 11.44
N VAL A 420 -5.53 0.48 12.23
CA VAL A 420 -6.89 0.32 12.74
C VAL A 420 -7.74 -0.04 11.51
N PRO A 421 -8.71 -0.97 11.58
CA PRO A 421 -9.48 -1.36 10.42
C PRO A 421 -10.05 -0.12 9.76
N ASN A 422 -9.47 0.25 8.62
CA ASN A 422 -9.90 1.35 7.80
C ASN A 422 -11.33 1.04 7.37
N GLN A 423 -12.29 1.75 7.90
CA GLN A 423 -13.61 1.80 7.27
C GLN A 423 -13.37 2.51 5.94
N ALA A 424 -13.24 1.72 4.88
CA ALA A 424 -13.12 2.21 3.53
C ALA A 424 -14.33 3.12 3.25
N ARG A 425 -14.11 4.42 3.27
CA ARG A 425 -15.03 5.41 2.74
C ARG A 425 -14.67 5.63 1.28
N ALA A 426 -15.67 5.87 0.45
CA ALA A 426 -15.52 6.07 -0.98
C ALA A 426 -14.46 7.13 -1.29
N GLU A 427 -13.48 6.81 -2.12
CA GLU A 427 -12.68 7.80 -2.81
C GLU A 427 -13.64 8.74 -3.55
N GLY A 428 -13.66 10.04 -3.21
CA GLY A 428 -14.31 11.04 -4.03
C GLY A 428 -15.58 11.70 -3.51
N ALA A 429 -15.95 11.61 -2.23
CA ALA A 429 -16.96 12.53 -1.70
C ALA A 429 -16.41 13.95 -1.77
N ALA A 430 -17.05 14.81 -2.59
CA ALA A 430 -16.68 16.23 -2.66
C ALA A 430 -17.08 16.92 -1.37
N ILE A 431 -16.21 17.82 -0.86
CA ILE A 431 -16.59 18.68 0.26
C ILE A 431 -17.67 19.69 -0.17
N ASP A 432 -18.71 19.82 0.66
CA ASP A 432 -19.76 20.82 0.45
C ASP A 432 -19.40 22.14 1.13
N LEU A 433 -18.72 23.04 0.43
CA LEU A 433 -18.34 24.36 0.98
C LEU A 433 -19.54 25.23 1.37
N CYS A 434 -20.76 24.94 0.89
CA CYS A 434 -21.96 25.65 1.33
C CYS A 434 -22.34 25.35 2.80
N ALA A 435 -21.77 24.29 3.37
CA ALA A 435 -21.91 23.95 4.78
C ALA A 435 -20.96 24.73 5.70
N PHE A 436 -20.09 25.58 5.14
CA PHE A 436 -19.06 26.31 5.86
C PHE A 436 -19.20 27.85 5.71
N VAL A 437 -18.50 28.57 6.60
CA VAL A 437 -18.39 30.04 6.59
C VAL A 437 -16.90 30.39 6.63
N PRO A 438 -16.39 31.25 5.73
CA PRO A 438 -15.00 31.70 5.77
C PRO A 438 -14.64 32.37 7.10
N THR A 439 -13.50 32.04 7.66
CA THR A 439 -12.91 32.61 8.89
C THR A 439 -11.56 33.25 8.63
N PHE A 440 -10.87 32.77 7.60
CA PHE A 440 -9.60 33.31 7.14
C PHE A 440 -9.54 33.19 5.61
N SER A 441 -9.20 34.29 4.95
CA SER A 441 -8.99 34.34 3.49
C SER A 441 -7.73 35.12 3.20
N GLU A 442 -6.77 34.47 2.56
CA GLU A 442 -5.54 35.06 2.05
C GLU A 442 -5.42 34.75 0.56
N ASP A 443 -5.67 35.77 -0.27
CA ASP A 443 -5.68 35.67 -1.73
C ASP A 443 -4.41 36.29 -2.34
N PHE A 444 -3.43 36.65 -1.50
CA PHE A 444 -2.14 37.23 -1.88
C PHE A 444 -2.20 38.43 -2.82
N ASP A 445 -3.24 39.24 -2.76
CA ASP A 445 -3.30 40.53 -3.47
C ASP A 445 -2.16 41.46 -3.01
N THR A 446 -1.83 41.36 -1.71
CA THR A 446 -0.66 41.94 -1.06
C THR A 446 -0.13 40.97 -0.01
N LEU A 447 1.16 40.98 0.24
CA LEU A 447 1.76 40.13 1.27
C LEU A 447 2.14 40.94 2.51
N SER A 448 1.52 40.63 3.66
CA SER A 448 1.85 41.16 4.97
C SER A 448 2.64 40.13 5.76
N VAL A 449 3.97 40.23 5.75
CA VAL A 449 4.90 39.28 6.40
C VAL A 449 6.03 40.01 7.08
N SER A 450 6.44 39.48 8.24
CA SER A 450 7.66 39.89 8.95
C SER A 450 8.39 38.66 9.48
N ALA A 451 9.58 38.80 10.04
CA ALA A 451 10.32 37.67 10.59
C ALA A 451 9.54 36.99 11.72
N TRP A 452 9.05 37.77 12.71
CA TRP A 452 8.48 37.22 13.95
C TRP A 452 7.14 37.87 14.39
N GLY A 453 6.46 38.60 13.53
CA GLY A 453 5.16 39.24 13.84
C GLY A 453 5.25 40.74 14.13
N GLU A 454 6.37 41.38 13.75
CA GLU A 454 6.56 42.81 13.92
C GLU A 454 5.48 43.58 13.13
N ASN A 455 5.07 44.74 13.70
CA ASN A 455 4.07 45.65 13.14
C ASN A 455 2.69 45.03 12.88
N GLY A 456 2.38 43.90 13.56
CA GLY A 456 1.10 43.21 13.37
C GLY A 456 0.96 42.55 12.02
N SER A 457 2.06 42.08 11.43
CA SER A 457 2.04 41.35 10.17
C SER A 457 1.14 40.11 10.25
N ARG A 458 0.46 39.78 9.16
CA ARG A 458 -0.47 38.67 9.05
C ARG A 458 0.24 37.30 9.09
N TRP A 459 1.48 37.26 8.59
CA TRP A 459 2.32 36.08 8.53
C TRP A 459 3.66 36.33 9.21
N ILE A 460 4.23 35.27 9.78
CA ILE A 460 5.63 35.24 10.18
C ILE A 460 6.42 34.33 9.23
N ALA A 461 7.73 34.57 9.10
CA ALA A 461 8.58 33.86 8.13
C ALA A 461 9.33 32.67 8.74
N HIS A 462 9.04 32.29 9.97
CA HIS A 462 9.66 31.20 10.71
C HIS A 462 8.63 30.35 11.43
N THR A 463 9.02 29.16 11.94
CA THR A 463 8.16 28.38 12.82
C THR A 463 7.99 29.09 14.17
N PRO A 464 6.78 29.21 14.72
CA PRO A 464 6.55 29.98 15.94
C PRO A 464 7.23 29.40 17.21
N TRP A 465 7.75 28.19 17.15
CA TRP A 465 8.48 27.49 18.23
C TRP A 465 10.01 27.51 18.04
N HIS A 466 10.56 28.37 17.20
CA HIS A 466 11.99 28.53 16.94
C HIS A 466 12.72 27.24 16.50
N GLY A 467 12.06 26.41 15.69
CA GLY A 467 12.57 25.13 15.22
C GLY A 467 12.48 24.98 13.70
N ASP A 468 13.20 25.83 12.93
CA ASP A 468 13.28 25.69 11.49
C ASP A 468 13.87 24.33 11.09
N PHE A 469 13.51 23.83 9.92
CA PHE A 469 13.79 22.46 9.50
C PHE A 469 14.18 22.39 8.02
N GLY A 470 14.69 21.21 7.60
CA GLY A 470 15.15 20.94 6.23
C GLY A 470 16.59 21.39 5.99
N ASP A 471 17.05 21.23 4.74
CA ASP A 471 18.41 21.50 4.32
C ASP A 471 18.58 22.92 3.70
N ALA A 472 17.53 23.75 3.73
CA ALA A 472 17.54 25.15 3.38
C ALA A 472 17.11 25.98 4.57
N ALA A 473 17.88 27.02 4.96
CA ALA A 473 17.48 27.92 6.02
C ALA A 473 16.30 28.79 5.55
N PHE A 474 15.25 28.93 6.38
CA PHE A 474 14.19 29.90 6.13
C PHE A 474 14.75 31.31 6.37
N ALA A 475 14.55 32.19 5.41
CA ALA A 475 15.14 33.51 5.40
C ALA A 475 14.13 34.58 5.84
N ASP A 476 14.62 35.59 6.59
CA ASP A 476 13.85 36.79 6.85
C ASP A 476 13.34 37.43 5.56
N PRO A 477 12.10 37.97 5.55
CA PRO A 477 11.53 38.65 4.39
C PRO A 477 12.36 39.87 3.99
N ARG A 478 12.71 39.94 2.72
CA ARG A 478 13.40 41.10 2.11
C ARG A 478 12.82 41.34 0.71
N PRO A 479 12.99 42.54 0.11
CA PRO A 479 12.41 42.80 -1.22
C PRO A 479 12.79 41.74 -2.25
N GLY A 480 11.77 41.03 -2.75
CA GLY A 480 11.86 39.99 -3.77
C GLY A 480 12.44 38.64 -3.34
N PHE A 481 12.60 38.37 -2.01
CA PHE A 481 13.08 37.09 -1.50
C PHE A 481 12.75 36.91 0.00
N PRO A 482 12.41 35.72 0.50
CA PRO A 482 12.08 34.50 -0.26
C PRO A 482 10.69 34.53 -0.88
N PHE A 483 9.98 35.62 -0.67
CA PHE A 483 8.60 35.79 -1.11
C PHE A 483 8.47 36.86 -2.19
N ARG A 484 7.59 36.58 -3.16
CA ARG A 484 7.24 37.52 -4.22
C ARG A 484 5.79 37.30 -4.60
N VAL A 485 5.02 38.39 -4.72
CA VAL A 485 3.64 38.33 -5.25
C VAL A 485 3.62 38.81 -6.69
N ARG A 486 2.97 38.06 -7.57
CA ARG A 486 2.78 38.40 -8.98
C ARG A 486 1.38 38.01 -9.44
N GLY A 487 0.54 39.00 -9.72
CA GLY A 487 -0.83 38.75 -10.16
C GLY A 487 -1.65 37.90 -9.18
N SER A 488 -1.61 38.29 -7.87
CA SER A 488 -2.25 37.56 -6.76
C SER A 488 -1.79 36.12 -6.58
N ILE A 489 -0.57 35.78 -7.07
CA ILE A 489 0.09 34.48 -6.81
C ILE A 489 1.33 34.75 -5.96
N LEU A 490 1.40 34.12 -4.79
CA LEU A 490 2.59 34.07 -3.99
C LEU A 490 3.59 33.06 -4.59
N GLU A 491 4.81 33.53 -4.84
CA GLU A 491 5.96 32.69 -5.16
C GLU A 491 6.85 32.56 -3.91
N ILE A 492 7.06 31.34 -3.43
CA ILE A 492 8.06 30.99 -2.40
C ILE A 492 9.26 30.42 -3.11
N GLU A 493 10.40 31.10 -3.01
CA GLU A 493 11.62 30.77 -3.74
C GLU A 493 12.67 30.13 -2.83
N ALA A 494 13.17 28.95 -3.21
CA ALA A 494 14.38 28.36 -2.67
C ALA A 494 15.55 28.56 -3.63
N ARG A 495 16.67 29.15 -3.15
CA ARG A 495 17.88 29.37 -3.94
C ARG A 495 19.13 29.33 -3.10
N LYS A 496 20.29 29.18 -3.76
CA LYS A 496 21.59 29.32 -3.11
C LYS A 496 21.97 30.81 -2.99
N ASP A 497 22.53 31.18 -1.83
CA ASP A 497 23.12 32.49 -1.60
C ASP A 497 24.53 32.58 -2.24
N ALA A 498 25.22 33.70 -1.99
CA ALA A 498 26.56 33.94 -2.51
C ALA A 498 27.61 32.91 -2.00
N ASP A 499 27.40 32.35 -0.83
CA ASP A 499 28.23 31.31 -0.23
C ASP A 499 27.86 29.88 -0.66
N GLY A 500 26.89 29.74 -1.55
CA GLY A 500 26.40 28.45 -2.03
C GLY A 500 25.47 27.72 -1.06
N LYS A 501 25.02 28.37 0.03
CA LYS A 501 24.09 27.82 1.00
C LYS A 501 22.67 28.03 0.56
N TRP A 502 21.83 27.01 0.74
CA TRP A 502 20.43 27.08 0.40
C TRP A 502 19.65 27.94 1.41
N GLN A 503 18.84 28.87 0.89
CA GLN A 503 17.85 29.66 1.60
C GLN A 503 16.48 29.45 0.96
N SER A 504 15.41 29.51 1.75
CA SER A 504 14.03 29.34 1.31
C SER A 504 13.05 30.12 2.18
N GLY A 505 11.74 29.85 2.07
CA GLY A 505 10.70 30.54 2.82
C GLY A 505 9.64 29.65 3.43
N LEU A 506 9.14 30.11 4.57
CA LEU A 506 7.98 29.57 5.29
C LEU A 506 7.07 30.74 5.69
N LEU A 507 5.77 30.54 5.66
CA LEU A 507 4.77 31.42 6.24
C LEU A 507 4.00 30.67 7.32
N ALA A 508 3.87 31.25 8.52
CA ALA A 508 3.01 30.76 9.60
C ALA A 508 2.02 31.86 10.02
N SER A 509 0.78 31.47 10.29
CA SER A 509 -0.35 32.40 10.54
C SER A 509 -0.42 32.93 11.98
N ALA A 510 0.47 32.49 12.87
CA ALA A 510 0.57 33.01 14.24
C ALA A 510 2.03 33.12 14.68
N ALA A 511 2.30 34.11 15.54
CA ALA A 511 3.61 34.40 16.11
C ALA A 511 3.91 33.52 17.35
N PRO A 512 5.17 33.48 17.85
CA PRO A 512 5.51 32.76 19.09
C PRO A 512 4.69 33.16 20.32
N SER A 513 4.16 34.40 20.31
CA SER A 513 3.22 34.90 21.33
C SER A 513 1.81 34.32 21.23
N THR A 514 1.59 33.39 20.34
CA THR A 514 0.27 32.80 19.94
C THR A 514 -0.71 33.82 19.29
N VAL A 515 -0.27 35.05 19.07
CA VAL A 515 -1.07 36.08 18.39
C VAL A 515 -1.05 35.84 16.88
N GLY A 516 -2.22 35.83 16.28
CA GLY A 516 -2.43 35.59 14.86
C GLY A 516 -3.65 34.72 14.62
N PHE A 517 -3.77 34.19 13.39
CA PHE A 517 -4.89 33.30 13.09
C PHE A 517 -4.60 31.87 13.56
N SER A 518 -5.56 31.32 14.29
CA SER A 518 -5.65 29.89 14.59
C SER A 518 -7.10 29.47 14.81
N GLN A 519 -7.44 28.23 14.49
CA GLN A 519 -8.79 27.67 14.61
C GLN A 519 -8.72 26.18 14.89
N ARG A 520 -9.54 25.64 15.80
CA ARG A 520 -9.43 24.23 16.22
C ARG A 520 -10.11 23.27 15.22
N TYR A 521 -11.33 23.57 14.80
CA TYR A 521 -12.14 22.73 13.92
C TYR A 521 -12.60 23.50 12.69
N GLY A 522 -12.85 22.79 11.60
CA GLY A 522 -13.33 23.30 10.33
C GLY A 522 -12.46 22.90 9.17
N TYR A 523 -12.73 23.45 8.03
CA TYR A 523 -12.07 23.15 6.77
C TYR A 523 -10.96 24.17 6.49
N PHE A 524 -9.78 23.66 6.15
CA PHE A 524 -8.60 24.45 5.76
C PHE A 524 -8.15 24.00 4.38
N GLU A 525 -7.86 24.94 3.48
CA GLU A 525 -7.35 24.60 2.16
C GLU A 525 -6.34 25.61 1.63
N THR A 526 -5.44 25.13 0.78
CA THR A 526 -4.59 25.94 -0.09
C THR A 526 -4.74 25.50 -1.52
N ARG A 527 -4.57 26.43 -2.47
CA ARG A 527 -4.43 26.12 -3.88
C ARG A 527 -3.02 26.46 -4.31
N ALA A 528 -2.25 25.43 -4.72
CA ALA A 528 -0.84 25.57 -5.00
C ALA A 528 -0.40 24.76 -6.22
N GLN A 529 0.69 25.24 -6.89
CA GLN A 529 1.47 24.52 -7.88
C GLN A 529 2.86 24.26 -7.29
N LEU A 530 3.27 22.99 -7.23
CA LEU A 530 4.49 22.58 -6.54
C LEU A 530 5.72 22.69 -7.44
N PRO A 531 6.94 22.91 -6.88
CA PRO A 531 8.16 22.92 -7.65
C PRO A 531 8.54 21.51 -8.09
N PRO A 532 8.97 21.31 -9.36
CA PRO A 532 9.50 20.03 -9.79
C PRO A 532 10.95 19.82 -9.33
N GLY A 533 11.39 18.58 -9.33
CA GLY A 533 12.80 18.18 -9.19
C GLY A 533 13.18 17.60 -7.85
N PRO A 534 14.20 16.71 -7.83
CA PRO A 534 14.67 16.04 -6.62
C PRO A 534 15.08 17.02 -5.53
N GLY A 535 14.86 16.64 -4.28
CA GLY A 535 15.25 17.44 -3.11
C GLY A 535 14.29 18.58 -2.75
N THR A 536 13.27 18.92 -3.58
CA THR A 536 12.24 19.88 -3.18
C THR A 536 11.27 19.23 -2.18
N TRP A 537 10.88 19.99 -1.14
CA TRP A 537 9.98 19.56 -0.07
C TRP A 537 8.98 20.67 0.29
N PRO A 538 8.06 21.01 -0.62
CA PRO A 538 6.95 21.92 -0.31
C PRO A 538 5.92 21.23 0.59
N ALA A 539 5.34 22.01 1.51
CA ALA A 539 4.31 21.54 2.44
C ALA A 539 3.24 22.59 2.70
N PHE A 540 2.01 22.10 2.98
CA PHE A 540 0.91 22.84 3.58
C PHE A 540 0.41 22.02 4.76
N TRP A 541 0.45 22.60 5.95
CA TRP A 541 0.23 21.88 7.19
C TRP A 541 -0.32 22.77 8.31
N LEU A 542 -0.82 22.15 9.36
CA LEU A 542 -1.38 22.79 10.54
C LEU A 542 -0.63 22.33 11.78
N GLY A 543 -0.34 23.23 12.70
CA GLY A 543 0.26 22.91 13.99
C GLY A 543 -0.54 23.50 15.14
N THR A 544 -0.56 22.85 16.31
CA THR A 544 -1.21 23.43 17.50
C THR A 544 -0.55 24.74 17.91
N ASN A 545 -1.37 25.79 18.07
CA ASN A 545 -0.93 27.11 18.51
C ASN A 545 -0.80 27.15 20.04
N GLN A 546 0.36 26.76 20.52
CA GLN A 546 0.65 26.65 21.96
C GLN A 546 1.70 27.66 22.40
N ALA A 547 1.53 28.20 23.61
CA ALA A 547 2.53 29.08 24.21
C ALA A 547 3.87 28.37 24.37
N GLU A 548 4.97 29.14 24.24
CA GLU A 548 6.32 28.65 24.48
C GLU A 548 6.44 28.00 25.86
N GLY A 549 7.10 26.85 25.93
CA GLY A 549 7.28 26.08 27.17
C GLY A 549 6.06 25.24 27.60
N SER A 550 4.97 25.19 26.80
CA SER A 550 3.85 24.27 27.04
C SER A 550 4.35 22.83 27.11
N LYS A 551 3.84 22.07 28.11
CA LYS A 551 4.12 20.64 28.27
C LYS A 551 3.03 19.75 27.68
N GLU A 552 1.92 20.34 27.24
CA GLU A 552 0.84 19.60 26.59
C GLU A 552 1.31 19.04 25.24
N PRO A 553 0.84 17.86 24.85
CA PRO A 553 1.16 17.29 23.54
C PRO A 553 0.80 18.26 22.40
N GLY A 554 1.64 18.33 21.38
CA GLY A 554 1.34 19.05 20.14
C GLY A 554 0.70 18.13 19.11
N VAL A 555 -0.27 18.64 18.35
CA VAL A 555 -0.81 17.94 17.17
C VAL A 555 -0.38 18.72 15.92
N GLU A 556 0.13 17.98 14.93
CA GLU A 556 0.49 18.48 13.60
C GLU A 556 -0.27 17.71 12.54
N ILE A 557 -0.80 18.41 11.57
CA ILE A 557 -1.59 17.83 10.47
C ILE A 557 -0.98 18.29 9.15
N ASP A 558 -0.20 17.41 8.52
CA ASP A 558 0.38 17.67 7.21
C ASP A 558 -0.67 17.36 6.15
N VAL A 559 -1.29 18.40 5.61
CA VAL A 559 -2.30 18.26 4.55
C VAL A 559 -1.64 17.83 3.25
N LEU A 560 -0.47 18.40 2.99
CA LEU A 560 0.39 18.14 1.84
C LEU A 560 1.85 18.14 2.28
N GLU A 561 2.56 17.05 2.07
CA GLU A 561 4.02 16.97 1.99
C GLU A 561 4.41 16.33 0.65
N TYR A 562 5.05 17.07 -0.20
CA TYR A 562 5.50 16.58 -1.49
C TYR A 562 7.03 16.46 -1.52
N TYR A 563 7.51 15.32 -1.98
CA TYR A 563 8.94 15.05 -2.16
C TYR A 563 9.24 14.97 -3.65
N GLY A 564 9.95 15.96 -4.18
CA GLY A 564 10.13 16.13 -5.63
C GLY A 564 10.83 14.98 -6.36
N GLN A 565 11.50 14.06 -5.66
CA GLN A 565 12.01 12.80 -6.22
C GLN A 565 10.91 11.75 -6.47
N PHE A 566 9.69 11.97 -5.98
CA PHE A 566 8.53 11.09 -6.18
C PHE A 566 7.37 11.84 -6.84
N PRO A 567 7.47 12.16 -8.14
CA PRO A 567 6.53 13.05 -8.81
C PRO A 567 5.12 12.47 -9.00
N ASN A 568 4.89 11.27 -8.54
CA ASN A 568 3.64 10.53 -8.67
C ASN A 568 2.86 10.37 -7.35
N ALA A 569 3.24 11.06 -6.28
CA ALA A 569 2.56 10.95 -5.00
C ALA A 569 2.85 12.14 -4.07
N TYR A 570 2.00 12.35 -3.06
CA TYR A 570 2.29 13.19 -1.91
C TYR A 570 1.80 12.51 -0.62
N HIS A 571 2.28 12.98 0.53
CA HIS A 571 1.95 12.46 1.84
C HIS A 571 0.98 13.39 2.57
N SER A 572 0.03 12.79 3.31
CA SER A 572 -0.75 13.46 4.34
C SER A 572 -0.50 12.74 5.67
N VAL A 573 -0.20 13.48 6.73
CA VAL A 573 0.22 12.89 8.01
C VAL A 573 -0.51 13.58 9.17
N VAL A 574 -0.80 12.83 10.23
CA VAL A 574 -1.24 13.36 11.52
C VAL A 574 -0.25 12.90 12.57
N HIS A 575 0.48 13.86 13.14
CA HIS A 575 1.43 13.64 14.24
C HIS A 575 0.84 14.03 15.58
N VAL A 576 1.23 13.30 16.62
CA VAL A 576 1.07 13.69 18.02
C VAL A 576 2.45 13.72 18.65
N TRP A 577 2.91 14.92 18.99
CA TRP A 577 4.22 15.18 19.57
C TRP A 577 4.11 15.24 21.10
N GLU A 578 4.59 14.21 21.78
CA GLU A 578 4.65 14.17 23.26
C GLU A 578 5.86 14.95 23.74
N LYS A 579 5.63 16.06 24.45
CA LYS A 579 6.72 16.96 24.89
C LYS A 579 7.41 16.49 26.18
N VAL A 580 6.68 15.79 27.06
CA VAL A 580 7.22 15.28 28.32
C VAL A 580 7.99 13.98 28.11
N ASP A 581 7.49 13.10 27.25
CA ASP A 581 8.12 11.84 26.89
C ASP A 581 8.09 11.64 25.36
N PRO A 582 9.07 12.20 24.63
CA PRO A 582 9.11 12.12 23.17
C PRO A 582 9.04 10.71 22.60
N THR A 583 9.36 9.67 23.39
CA THR A 583 9.26 8.27 22.94
C THR A 583 7.83 7.80 22.73
N LYS A 584 6.85 8.53 23.23
CA LYS A 584 5.42 8.28 23.05
C LYS A 584 4.81 9.02 21.87
N SER A 585 5.58 9.88 21.22
CA SER A 585 5.14 10.55 19.97
C SER A 585 4.77 9.52 18.91
N ARG A 586 3.72 9.83 18.13
CA ARG A 586 3.17 8.91 17.13
C ARG A 586 2.70 9.67 15.90
N ALA A 587 2.66 8.98 14.78
CA ALA A 587 2.14 9.51 13.53
C ALA A 587 1.29 8.48 12.78
N GLN A 588 0.34 8.96 12.01
CA GLN A 588 -0.41 8.18 11.01
C GLN A 588 -0.26 8.87 9.68
N ASP A 589 0.19 8.16 8.66
CA ASP A 589 0.44 8.70 7.33
C ASP A 589 -0.40 8.03 6.24
N HIS A 590 -0.66 8.76 5.19
CA HIS A 590 -1.30 8.30 3.98
C HIS A 590 -0.58 8.86 2.75
N ILE A 591 -0.35 8.00 1.75
CA ILE A 591 0.23 8.40 0.47
C ILE A 591 -0.89 8.44 -0.56
N THR A 592 -1.11 9.62 -1.13
CA THR A 592 -2.04 9.81 -2.24
C THR A 592 -1.28 9.71 -3.56
N ASP A 593 -1.58 8.66 -4.33
CA ASP A 593 -1.01 8.48 -5.67
C ASP A 593 -1.69 9.45 -6.67
N VAL A 594 -0.90 10.11 -7.51
CA VAL A 594 -1.34 11.04 -8.56
C VAL A 594 -0.65 10.72 -9.88
N SER A 595 -1.14 11.27 -10.98
CA SER A 595 -0.43 11.17 -12.27
C SER A 595 0.96 11.84 -12.16
N PRO A 596 2.03 11.20 -12.64
CA PRO A 596 3.38 11.75 -12.54
C PRO A 596 3.47 13.19 -13.07
N GLY A 597 3.95 14.11 -12.23
CA GLY A 597 4.13 15.51 -12.60
C GLY A 597 2.85 16.36 -12.62
N SER A 598 1.65 15.82 -12.35
CA SER A 598 0.42 16.60 -12.33
C SER A 598 0.48 17.76 -11.33
N LEU A 599 0.97 17.51 -10.12
CA LEU A 599 1.05 18.53 -9.05
C LEU A 599 2.04 19.66 -9.34
N THR A 600 2.95 19.46 -10.29
CA THR A 600 3.97 20.44 -10.69
C THR A 600 3.63 21.18 -11.99
N SER A 601 2.72 20.63 -12.80
CA SER A 601 2.30 21.22 -14.07
C SER A 601 1.08 22.12 -13.96
N ALA A 602 0.26 21.97 -12.91
CA ALA A 602 -0.96 22.73 -12.69
C ALA A 602 -1.16 23.05 -11.21
N PHE A 603 -2.06 24.02 -10.93
CA PHE A 603 -2.53 24.28 -9.58
C PHE A 603 -3.54 23.23 -9.16
N HIS A 604 -3.39 22.73 -7.94
CA HIS A 604 -4.32 21.82 -7.27
C HIS A 604 -4.75 22.39 -5.92
N THR A 605 -5.94 22.01 -5.44
CA THR A 605 -6.43 22.38 -4.12
C THR A 605 -6.16 21.24 -3.14
N TYR A 606 -5.46 21.56 -2.05
CA TYR A 606 -5.15 20.63 -0.96
C TYR A 606 -5.92 21.06 0.27
N GLY A 607 -6.78 20.21 0.81
CA GLY A 607 -7.67 20.58 1.90
C GLY A 607 -7.75 19.54 3.00
N VAL A 608 -8.15 19.98 4.20
CA VAL A 608 -8.44 19.12 5.34
C VAL A 608 -9.64 19.64 6.12
N ASP A 609 -10.60 18.78 6.42
CA ASP A 609 -11.71 19.05 7.34
C ASP A 609 -11.38 18.40 8.69
N VAL A 610 -11.25 19.24 9.73
CA VAL A 610 -10.93 18.84 11.09
C VAL A 610 -12.20 18.92 11.93
N GLU A 611 -12.73 17.75 12.29
CA GLU A 611 -13.91 17.59 13.13
C GLU A 611 -13.51 16.98 14.51
N PRO A 612 -14.38 17.03 15.54
CA PRO A 612 -14.08 16.41 16.83
C PRO A 612 -13.73 14.92 16.77
N ASP A 613 -14.35 14.17 15.85
CA ASP A 613 -14.20 12.73 15.75
C ASP A 613 -13.28 12.29 14.59
N TRP A 614 -13.20 13.10 13.52
CA TRP A 614 -12.52 12.75 12.29
C TRP A 614 -11.73 13.90 11.68
N ILE A 615 -10.59 13.59 11.09
CA ILE A 615 -9.82 14.45 10.20
C ILE A 615 -9.93 13.84 8.80
N THR A 616 -10.45 14.61 7.82
CA THR A 616 -10.68 14.16 6.44
C THR A 616 -9.87 15.01 5.48
N PHE A 617 -9.05 14.38 4.63
CA PHE A 617 -8.15 15.05 3.68
C PHE A 617 -8.73 15.04 2.27
N TYR A 618 -8.41 16.07 1.49
CA TYR A 618 -8.96 16.29 0.16
C TYR A 618 -7.88 16.72 -0.83
N LEU A 619 -7.97 16.23 -2.07
CA LEU A 619 -7.28 16.75 -3.25
C LEU A 619 -8.33 17.22 -4.25
N ASP A 620 -8.21 18.46 -4.74
CA ASP A 620 -9.20 19.06 -5.62
C ASP A 620 -10.63 18.94 -5.07
N ARG A 621 -10.73 19.09 -3.74
CA ARG A 621 -11.97 18.99 -2.95
C ARG A 621 -12.64 17.61 -2.95
N HIS A 622 -11.94 16.55 -3.36
CA HIS A 622 -12.38 15.16 -3.29
C HIS A 622 -11.63 14.42 -2.19
N GLU A 623 -12.36 13.69 -1.34
CA GLU A 623 -11.78 12.96 -0.21
C GLU A 623 -10.70 11.97 -0.66
N THR A 624 -9.50 12.06 -0.09
CA THR A 624 -8.39 11.15 -0.32
C THR A 624 -8.10 10.22 0.86
N TRP A 625 -8.27 10.74 2.08
CA TRP A 625 -8.01 9.99 3.30
C TRP A 625 -8.82 10.51 4.48
N ARG A 626 -9.07 9.64 5.44
CA ARG A 626 -9.74 9.97 6.70
C ARG A 626 -9.13 9.20 7.86
N VAL A 627 -8.94 9.89 8.99
CA VAL A 627 -8.34 9.35 10.21
C VAL A 627 -9.08 9.89 11.44
N ALA A 628 -9.07 9.12 12.55
CA ALA A 628 -9.67 9.58 13.80
C ALA A 628 -8.89 10.77 14.36
N THR A 629 -9.61 11.79 14.85
CA THR A 629 -9.03 12.96 15.49
C THR A 629 -8.33 12.53 16.79
N PRO A 630 -7.05 12.88 16.99
CA PRO A 630 -6.35 12.61 18.24
C PRO A 630 -7.02 13.31 19.43
N LEU A 631 -7.14 12.62 20.57
CA LEU A 631 -7.68 13.19 21.78
C LEU A 631 -6.85 14.37 22.30
N GLU A 632 -5.58 14.43 21.92
CA GLU A 632 -4.63 15.49 22.25
C GLU A 632 -4.85 16.80 21.48
N LEU A 633 -5.72 16.81 20.47
CA LEU A 633 -6.09 18.03 19.75
C LEU A 633 -7.03 18.86 20.63
N GLN A 634 -6.47 19.59 21.59
CA GLN A 634 -7.21 20.45 22.51
C GLN A 634 -7.05 21.95 22.19
N GLU A 635 -5.94 22.33 21.55
CA GLU A 635 -5.61 23.71 21.19
C GLU A 635 -5.98 24.04 19.75
N PRO A 636 -6.16 25.33 19.40
CA PRO A 636 -6.36 25.75 18.03
C PRO A 636 -5.17 25.42 17.14
N LEU A 637 -5.41 25.22 15.86
CA LEU A 637 -4.42 24.96 14.82
C LEU A 637 -4.09 26.25 14.07
N LEU A 638 -2.81 26.61 14.02
CA LEU A 638 -2.28 27.63 13.11
C LEU A 638 -1.95 27.00 11.76
N VAL A 639 -1.89 27.81 10.71
CA VAL A 639 -1.65 27.38 9.33
C VAL A 639 -0.21 27.67 8.94
N LEU A 640 0.44 26.71 8.27
CA LEU A 640 1.79 26.90 7.73
C LEU A 640 1.82 26.45 6.26
N VAL A 641 2.63 27.21 5.47
CA VAL A 641 2.94 26.87 4.08
C VAL A 641 4.40 27.19 3.80
N ASN A 642 5.15 26.25 3.20
CA ASN A 642 6.56 26.42 2.99
C ASN A 642 7.10 25.68 1.76
N LEU A 643 8.29 26.11 1.33
CA LEU A 643 9.16 25.33 0.46
C LEU A 643 10.44 24.99 1.23
N ALA A 644 10.46 23.86 1.91
CA ALA A 644 11.67 23.28 2.47
C ALA A 644 12.45 22.50 1.41
N LEU A 645 13.65 22.05 1.74
CA LEU A 645 14.46 21.14 0.94
C LEU A 645 14.92 19.96 1.79
N GLY A 646 15.14 18.79 1.16
CA GLY A 646 15.77 17.62 1.74
C GLY A 646 14.83 16.64 2.40
N SER A 647 14.46 16.82 3.66
CA SER A 647 13.74 15.81 4.47
C SER A 647 14.43 14.42 4.46
N GLY A 648 15.78 14.43 4.55
CA GLY A 648 16.60 13.22 4.45
C GLY A 648 16.89 12.74 3.02
N TRP A 649 16.43 13.46 1.99
CA TRP A 649 16.76 13.20 0.60
C TRP A 649 17.88 14.14 0.11
N PRO A 650 18.77 13.67 -0.79
CA PRO A 650 19.85 14.51 -1.34
C PRO A 650 19.31 15.75 -2.06
N ILE A 651 19.96 16.89 -1.86
CA ILE A 651 19.63 18.18 -2.49
C ILE A 651 20.65 18.64 -3.54
N ASP A 652 21.58 17.78 -3.90
CA ASP A 652 22.65 18.05 -4.88
C ASP A 652 22.09 18.27 -6.31
N GLN A 653 20.96 17.67 -6.64
CA GLN A 653 20.27 17.81 -7.92
C GLN A 653 19.03 18.72 -7.85
N THR A 654 18.81 19.43 -6.73
CA THR A 654 17.68 20.35 -6.59
C THR A 654 17.82 21.52 -7.57
N PRO A 655 16.79 21.83 -8.38
CA PRO A 655 16.81 22.98 -9.26
C PRO A 655 17.07 24.30 -8.51
N ASN A 656 17.94 25.16 -9.04
CA ASN A 656 18.29 26.45 -8.43
C ASN A 656 18.00 27.59 -9.43
N PRO A 657 16.99 28.43 -9.20
CA PRO A 657 16.03 28.41 -8.08
C PRO A 657 14.96 27.33 -8.25
N SER A 658 14.33 26.94 -7.12
CA SER A 658 13.07 26.21 -7.07
C SER A 658 11.96 27.16 -6.58
N ILE A 659 10.76 27.08 -7.17
CA ILE A 659 9.66 28.00 -6.85
C ILE A 659 8.37 27.22 -6.63
N MET A 660 7.79 27.36 -5.44
CA MET A 660 6.40 26.99 -5.14
C MET A 660 5.49 28.17 -5.40
N LYS A 661 4.36 27.95 -6.06
CA LYS A 661 3.35 28.98 -6.29
C LYS A 661 2.10 28.67 -5.49
N VAL A 662 1.58 29.67 -4.77
CA VAL A 662 0.39 29.58 -3.94
C VAL A 662 -0.60 30.64 -4.40
N ASP A 663 -1.82 30.20 -4.78
CA ASP A 663 -2.91 31.06 -5.23
C ASP A 663 -3.64 31.66 -4.02
N TYR A 664 -4.02 30.80 -3.06
CA TYR A 664 -4.66 31.25 -1.84
C TYR A 664 -4.43 30.27 -0.67
N VAL A 665 -4.72 30.77 0.54
CA VAL A 665 -4.86 29.98 1.78
C VAL A 665 -6.14 30.41 2.47
N HIS A 666 -7.08 29.48 2.62
CA HIS A 666 -8.37 29.74 3.23
C HIS A 666 -8.66 28.81 4.41
N ALA A 667 -9.40 29.33 5.40
CA ALA A 667 -9.99 28.51 6.46
C ALA A 667 -11.47 28.85 6.66
N TYR A 668 -12.22 27.84 7.05
CA TYR A 668 -13.66 27.91 7.19
C TYR A 668 -14.10 27.22 8.48
N ARG A 669 -15.10 27.77 9.18
CA ARG A 669 -15.81 27.08 10.25
C ARG A 669 -17.07 26.39 9.75
N PRO A 670 -17.54 25.31 10.37
CA PRO A 670 -18.88 24.79 10.10
C PRO A 670 -19.94 25.86 10.32
N ARG A 671 -20.94 25.86 9.44
CA ARG A 671 -22.09 26.75 9.57
C ARG A 671 -22.99 26.28 10.73
N ALA A 672 -23.47 27.22 11.54
CA ALA A 672 -24.43 26.91 12.57
C ALA A 672 -25.79 26.50 11.97
N LYS A 673 -26.58 25.69 12.70
CA LYS A 673 -27.84 25.12 12.17
C LYS A 673 -28.87 26.19 11.81
N ASP A 674 -28.81 27.36 12.43
CA ASP A 674 -29.68 28.54 12.27
C ASP A 674 -29.14 29.56 11.27
N GLU A 675 -27.91 29.39 10.78
CA GLU A 675 -27.32 30.24 9.75
C GLU A 675 -27.87 29.88 8.36
N PRO A 676 -28.34 30.90 7.56
CA PRO A 676 -28.83 30.62 6.23
C PRO A 676 -27.74 29.99 5.34
N ARG A 677 -28.13 28.96 4.61
CA ARG A 677 -27.21 28.28 3.67
C ARG A 677 -26.96 29.19 2.48
N SER A 678 -25.79 29.75 2.36
CA SER A 678 -25.38 30.58 1.20
C SER A 678 -24.11 29.96 0.60
N CYS A 679 -24.16 29.61 -0.68
CA CYS A 679 -22.99 29.23 -1.45
C CYS A 679 -22.39 30.55 -2.02
N THR A 680 -21.36 31.08 -1.37
CA THR A 680 -20.51 32.05 -2.06
C THR A 680 -19.70 31.28 -3.09
N SER A 681 -19.86 31.60 -4.38
CA SER A 681 -19.01 31.07 -5.45
C SER A 681 -17.60 31.60 -5.24
N ALA A 682 -16.81 30.87 -4.43
CA ALA A 682 -15.39 31.15 -4.34
C ALA A 682 -14.74 30.58 -5.60
N GLY A 683 -14.44 31.45 -6.57
CA GLY A 683 -13.41 31.26 -7.57
C GLY A 683 -13.67 30.22 -8.65
N GLU A 684 -14.69 30.35 -9.47
CA GLU A 684 -14.55 29.98 -10.88
C GLU A 684 -13.62 31.02 -11.51
N GLY A 685 -12.39 30.57 -11.87
CA GLY A 685 -11.43 31.42 -12.56
C GLY A 685 -12.07 32.01 -13.80
N THR A 686 -12.21 33.35 -13.81
CA THR A 686 -12.66 34.12 -14.94
C THR A 686 -11.87 33.75 -16.19
N SER A 687 -12.53 33.00 -17.07
CA SER A 687 -12.11 32.89 -18.46
C SER A 687 -12.15 34.29 -19.05
N VAL A 688 -11.00 34.84 -19.43
CA VAL A 688 -10.85 36.07 -20.15
C VAL A 688 -11.70 35.99 -21.43
N PRO A 689 -12.66 36.92 -21.69
CA PRO A 689 -13.41 36.87 -22.92
C PRO A 689 -12.50 37.27 -24.06
N ALA A 690 -12.44 36.43 -25.10
CA ALA A 690 -11.78 36.76 -26.35
C ALA A 690 -12.34 38.06 -26.92
N THR A 691 -11.55 39.13 -26.92
CA THR A 691 -11.87 40.41 -27.57
C THR A 691 -12.05 40.16 -29.07
N ARG A 692 -13.30 40.22 -29.53
CA ARG A 692 -13.63 40.36 -30.96
C ARG A 692 -12.98 41.65 -31.50
N ARG A 693 -11.95 41.51 -32.31
CA ARG A 693 -11.48 42.58 -33.16
C ARG A 693 -12.63 42.95 -34.14
N ARG A 694 -13.28 44.11 -33.95
CA ARG A 694 -14.06 44.79 -35.00
C ARG A 694 -13.06 45.35 -36.00
N GLY A 695 -13.17 44.93 -37.23
CA GLY A 695 -12.50 45.60 -38.32
C GLY A 695 -13.12 46.96 -38.55
N VAL A 696 -12.27 47.95 -38.76
CA VAL A 696 -12.63 49.23 -39.32
C VAL A 696 -12.01 49.33 -40.70
N ARG A 697 -12.79 49.73 -41.62
CA ARG A 697 -12.46 50.00 -43.04
C ARG A 697 -11.30 50.99 -43.17
#